data_4423e14a560c2e88fa421dc3f5e3884e
#
_entry.id   4423e14a560c2e88fa421dc3f5e3884e
#
_cell.length_a   1.000
_cell.length_b   1.000
_cell.length_c   1.000
_cell.angle_alpha   90.00
_cell.angle_beta   90.00
_cell.angle_gamma   90.00
#
_symmetry.space_group_name_H-M   'P 1'
#
loop_
_entity.id
_entity.type
_entity.pdbx_description
1 polymer ?
#
loop_
_entity_poly.entity_id
_entity_poly.type
_entity_poly.pdbx_seq_one_letter_code
_entity_poly.pdbx_strand_id
1 'polypeptide(L)'
;MMRLPRMAAALAGAAAILTGCNDMKQIKHMPYPRTERTDVTDNYFGTEVPDPYRWLEDDNSEATAARVKAQNVVTQDYLSQIPFRGAIRERLTELWNYPKEGIPAKHGDAWYYFYNDGLRNQSVLYRTVQPGGEGEVFIDPNTLSEDGTVALSGVTFSKDGKYCAYSVAASGSDWVEIRVMNTADRTLTSDRINWVKFSGAEWAPDSKGFYYSAYDAPQKGVFSSQNQFQKVYYHRLGTPQSADRLVYADAEHPLRYFSPWPSKDGQWLFIVASEGTSGTEVLYKKVSEPKFRTLLPGFDADYAPVECRDGQLYYVTNRDASNYALMKVDLNDPSKVSTVIPESGGKLLEGVGSAGGYLFATYLEHAQSKVCQYGFDGKLVREVELPAIGTVSGFDGEKDDTELYYSLTNYIAPATIYKYDIAGGASTLYKAPAVNFDPSLFTTEQVFYTSKDGTKVPMFITRRKDMKLDGGNPCYLYAYGGFQINQTPAFRPSAMMFVEQGGIYCVANLRGGSEYGEAWHKAGMLENKQNVFDDFIAAAEYLIAEKYTSSDKLAIAGGSNGGLLVGACEVQRPDLYAVCLPAVGVMDMLRYHKFTIGWGWAVEYGSSENEEQFDYIYKYSPLHNIREGVKYPATLVTTADHDDRVVPAHSFKFAAQMQHCQAGDAPVLIRIESNAGHGAGKPTSKRIAEEADTYSFLFQNIGVPYKEVKKQK
;
A
#
# COMPACT_ATOMS: atom_id res chain seq x y z
N MET A 1 15.12 73.61 64.24
CA MET A 1 14.69 73.60 62.84
C MET A 1 14.97 72.26 62.27
N MET A 2 13.99 71.37 62.25
CA MET A 2 14.10 69.98 61.79
C MET A 2 13.61 69.89 60.35
N ARG A 3 14.43 69.29 59.49
CA ARG A 3 14.03 68.89 58.16
C ARG A 3 13.85 67.36 58.11
N LEU A 4 12.65 66.92 57.77
CA LEU A 4 12.27 65.51 57.52
C LEU A 4 12.80 65.06 56.17
N PRO A 5 13.23 63.79 56.00
CA PRO A 5 13.52 63.26 54.72
C PRO A 5 12.26 62.62 54.09
N ARG A 6 12.14 62.79 52.78
CA ARG A 6 11.15 62.15 51.90
C ARG A 6 11.47 60.70 51.67
N MET A 7 10.56 59.77 51.98
CA MET A 7 10.55 58.40 51.55
C MET A 7 10.10 58.33 50.08
N ALA A 8 10.93 57.74 49.24
CA ALA A 8 10.56 57.36 47.88
C ALA A 8 9.98 55.94 47.90
N ALA A 9 8.72 55.79 47.51
CA ALA A 9 8.09 54.50 47.33
C ALA A 9 8.50 53.91 45.97
N ALA A 10 9.20 52.79 46.01
CA ALA A 10 9.48 51.96 44.80
C ALA A 10 8.26 51.11 44.50
N LEU A 11 7.57 51.40 43.41
CA LEU A 11 6.56 50.50 42.82
C LEU A 11 7.31 49.38 42.08
N ALA A 12 7.30 48.16 42.63
CA ALA A 12 7.65 46.95 41.93
C ALA A 12 6.48 46.54 41.03
N GLY A 13 6.62 46.79 39.73
CA GLY A 13 5.72 46.25 38.71
C GLY A 13 5.98 44.75 38.54
N ALA A 14 5.11 43.90 39.07
CA ALA A 14 5.07 42.50 38.76
C ALA A 14 4.51 42.36 37.34
N ALA A 15 5.40 42.10 36.37
CA ALA A 15 5.01 41.64 35.02
C ALA A 15 4.44 40.24 35.19
N ALA A 16 3.13 40.07 35.16
CA ALA A 16 2.48 38.79 35.02
C ALA A 16 2.79 38.29 33.60
N ILE A 17 3.68 37.31 33.52
CA ILE A 17 3.84 36.50 32.31
C ILE A 17 2.57 35.67 32.23
N LEU A 18 1.61 36.12 31.43
CA LEU A 18 0.48 35.34 30.97
C LEU A 18 1.06 34.24 30.05
N THR A 19 1.41 33.11 30.62
CA THR A 19 1.49 31.84 29.88
C THR A 19 0.08 31.52 29.42
N GLY A 20 -0.27 31.98 28.22
CA GLY A 20 -1.50 31.56 27.57
C GLY A 20 -1.40 30.06 27.28
N CYS A 21 -1.92 29.23 28.17
CA CYS A 21 -2.43 27.93 27.77
C CYS A 21 -3.55 28.24 26.77
N ASN A 22 -3.27 28.11 25.49
CA ASN A 22 -4.29 28.00 24.48
C ASN A 22 -4.94 26.61 24.69
N ASP A 23 -5.87 26.52 25.65
CA ASP A 23 -6.73 25.36 25.76
C ASP A 23 -7.49 25.25 24.43
N MET A 24 -7.16 24.21 23.63
CA MET A 24 -7.88 23.99 22.41
C MET A 24 -9.35 23.75 22.73
N LYS A 25 -10.22 24.49 22.04
CA LYS A 25 -11.66 24.36 22.21
C LYS A 25 -12.08 22.93 21.92
N GLN A 26 -12.70 22.27 22.90
CA GLN A 26 -13.31 20.97 22.68
C GLN A 26 -14.43 21.10 21.66
N ILE A 27 -14.30 20.39 20.54
CA ILE A 27 -15.32 20.33 19.49
C ILE A 27 -16.29 19.23 19.84
N LYS A 28 -17.59 19.55 19.84
CA LYS A 28 -18.66 18.58 19.99
C LYS A 28 -19.18 18.19 18.62
N HIS A 29 -19.24 16.89 18.35
CA HIS A 29 -19.90 16.40 17.14
C HIS A 29 -21.43 16.47 17.30
N MET A 30 -22.13 16.53 16.17
CA MET A 30 -23.57 16.32 16.12
C MET A 30 -23.92 14.92 16.67
N PRO A 31 -25.17 14.71 17.17
CA PRO A 31 -25.61 13.37 17.51
C PRO A 31 -25.42 12.41 16.34
N TYR A 32 -24.92 11.23 16.61
CA TYR A 32 -24.79 10.21 15.56
C TYR A 32 -26.16 9.84 14.99
N PRO A 33 -26.29 9.69 13.66
CA PRO A 33 -27.52 9.17 13.08
C PRO A 33 -27.80 7.78 13.63
N ARG A 34 -29.04 7.56 14.07
CA ARG A 34 -29.45 6.24 14.58
C ARG A 34 -29.21 5.19 13.50
N THR A 35 -28.42 4.16 13.83
CA THR A 35 -28.24 2.98 12.99
C THR A 35 -29.16 1.89 13.50
N GLU A 36 -30.04 1.38 12.65
CA GLU A 36 -30.95 0.31 13.03
C GLU A 36 -30.17 -0.95 13.39
N ARG A 37 -30.60 -1.63 14.45
CA ARG A 37 -30.05 -2.92 14.88
C ARG A 37 -31.09 -3.99 14.62
N THR A 38 -30.70 -5.02 13.88
CA THR A 38 -31.54 -6.17 13.55
C THR A 38 -31.16 -7.38 14.39
N ASP A 39 -32.06 -8.34 14.51
CA ASP A 39 -31.85 -9.58 15.30
C ASP A 39 -31.16 -10.68 14.48
N VAL A 40 -30.26 -10.30 13.57
CA VAL A 40 -29.47 -11.25 12.77
C VAL A 40 -28.39 -11.85 13.63
N THR A 41 -28.30 -13.17 13.64
CA THR A 41 -27.31 -13.95 14.37
C THR A 41 -26.84 -15.12 13.51
N ASP A 42 -25.52 -15.29 13.42
CA ASP A 42 -24.90 -16.47 12.81
C ASP A 42 -24.53 -17.51 13.89
N ASN A 43 -24.59 -18.79 13.54
CA ASN A 43 -24.11 -19.86 14.43
C ASN A 43 -22.82 -20.45 13.86
N TYR A 44 -21.72 -20.28 14.59
CA TYR A 44 -20.43 -20.88 14.26
C TYR A 44 -20.12 -21.99 15.26
N PHE A 45 -20.29 -23.23 14.84
CA PHE A 45 -19.97 -24.45 15.67
C PHE A 45 -20.61 -24.44 17.06
N GLY A 46 -21.83 -23.94 17.15
CA GLY A 46 -22.57 -23.82 18.43
C GLY A 46 -22.39 -22.47 19.13
N THR A 47 -21.53 -21.61 18.67
CA THR A 47 -21.37 -20.23 19.15
C THR A 47 -22.27 -19.30 18.37
N GLU A 48 -23.21 -18.65 19.05
CA GLU A 48 -24.07 -17.64 18.44
C GLU A 48 -23.39 -16.29 18.44
N VAL A 49 -23.25 -15.69 17.24
CA VAL A 49 -22.58 -14.39 17.00
C VAL A 49 -23.59 -13.42 16.41
N PRO A 50 -24.03 -12.40 17.15
CA PRO A 50 -24.92 -11.37 16.63
C PRO A 50 -24.23 -10.50 15.56
N ASP A 51 -24.97 -10.19 14.49
CA ASP A 51 -24.57 -9.22 13.46
C ASP A 51 -25.70 -8.20 13.22
N PRO A 52 -25.92 -7.29 14.15
CA PRO A 52 -27.07 -6.38 14.11
C PRO A 52 -27.01 -5.37 12.95
N TYR A 53 -25.89 -5.26 12.30
CA TYR A 53 -25.67 -4.33 11.16
C TYR A 53 -25.45 -5.06 9.85
N ARG A 54 -25.86 -6.33 9.70
CA ARG A 54 -25.77 -7.13 8.50
C ARG A 54 -26.31 -6.43 7.24
N TRP A 55 -27.35 -5.64 7.41
CA TRP A 55 -27.98 -4.90 6.31
C TRP A 55 -27.06 -3.86 5.64
N LEU A 56 -26.00 -3.41 6.32
CA LEU A 56 -24.97 -2.54 5.75
C LEU A 56 -24.06 -3.23 4.72
N GLU A 57 -24.18 -4.55 4.54
CA GLU A 57 -23.46 -5.30 3.51
C GLU A 57 -24.11 -5.17 2.13
N ASP A 58 -25.34 -4.67 2.04
CA ASP A 58 -26.02 -4.41 0.77
C ASP A 58 -25.63 -3.00 0.25
N ASP A 59 -24.65 -2.98 -0.64
CA ASP A 59 -24.09 -1.78 -1.28
C ASP A 59 -25.06 -1.09 -2.27
N ASN A 60 -26.13 -1.79 -2.70
CA ASN A 60 -27.16 -1.27 -3.57
C ASN A 60 -28.42 -0.78 -2.82
N SER A 61 -28.43 -0.91 -1.50
CA SER A 61 -29.57 -0.54 -0.66
C SER A 61 -29.68 0.99 -0.49
N GLU A 62 -30.90 1.53 -0.70
CA GLU A 62 -31.21 2.94 -0.37
C GLU A 62 -30.93 3.27 1.11
N ALA A 63 -31.15 2.31 2.00
CA ALA A 63 -30.91 2.47 3.43
C ALA A 63 -29.40 2.65 3.72
N THR A 64 -28.54 1.85 3.09
CA THR A 64 -27.09 1.98 3.19
C THR A 64 -26.62 3.32 2.61
N ALA A 65 -27.11 3.72 1.44
CA ALA A 65 -26.78 5.00 0.83
C ALA A 65 -27.21 6.20 1.71
N ALA A 66 -28.40 6.15 2.30
CA ALA A 66 -28.89 7.16 3.22
C ALA A 66 -28.01 7.24 4.48
N ARG A 67 -27.58 6.10 5.02
CA ARG A 67 -26.69 6.02 6.18
C ARG A 67 -25.31 6.62 5.88
N VAL A 68 -24.72 6.29 4.72
CA VAL A 68 -23.45 6.87 4.25
C VAL A 68 -23.52 8.39 4.22
N LYS A 69 -24.56 8.94 3.59
CA LYS A 69 -24.78 10.39 3.51
C LYS A 69 -24.89 11.03 4.90
N ALA A 70 -25.68 10.43 5.79
CA ALA A 70 -25.90 10.94 7.14
C ALA A 70 -24.60 10.93 7.97
N GLN A 71 -23.78 9.90 7.87
CA GLN A 71 -22.49 9.83 8.55
C GLN A 71 -21.50 10.87 8.05
N ASN A 72 -21.42 11.07 6.73
CA ASN A 72 -20.56 12.11 6.15
C ASN A 72 -20.97 13.52 6.61
N VAL A 73 -22.28 13.79 6.82
CA VAL A 73 -22.74 15.07 7.38
C VAL A 73 -22.16 15.30 8.78
N VAL A 74 -22.21 14.30 9.67
CA VAL A 74 -21.64 14.42 11.04
C VAL A 74 -20.12 14.63 10.99
N THR A 75 -19.44 13.86 10.15
CA THR A 75 -17.98 13.95 10.02
C THR A 75 -17.56 15.31 9.47
N GLN A 76 -18.23 15.83 8.44
CA GLN A 76 -17.90 17.13 7.86
C GLN A 76 -18.28 18.29 8.79
N ASP A 77 -19.36 18.18 9.56
CA ASP A 77 -19.70 19.15 10.60
C ASP A 77 -18.56 19.27 11.63
N TYR A 78 -18.10 18.14 12.17
CA TYR A 78 -16.98 18.12 13.12
C TYR A 78 -15.70 18.72 12.53
N LEU A 79 -15.28 18.23 11.36
CA LEU A 79 -14.04 18.66 10.70
C LEU A 79 -14.07 20.15 10.30
N SER A 80 -15.25 20.67 9.94
CA SER A 80 -15.40 22.08 9.55
C SER A 80 -15.19 23.05 10.71
N GLN A 81 -15.37 22.60 11.95
CA GLN A 81 -15.17 23.39 13.16
C GLN A 81 -13.70 23.49 13.57
N ILE A 82 -12.80 22.68 13.00
CA ILE A 82 -11.36 22.68 13.31
C ILE A 82 -10.72 23.93 12.66
N PRO A 83 -10.21 24.88 13.46
CA PRO A 83 -9.82 26.18 12.93
C PRO A 83 -8.61 26.17 12.01
N PHE A 84 -7.75 25.19 12.13
CA PHE A 84 -6.50 25.05 11.37
C PHE A 84 -6.58 24.07 10.19
N ARG A 85 -7.75 23.48 9.90
CA ARG A 85 -7.94 22.53 8.77
C ARG A 85 -7.54 23.17 7.43
N GLY A 86 -7.87 24.44 7.22
CA GLY A 86 -7.50 25.17 6.01
C GLY A 86 -5.98 25.31 5.86
N ALA A 87 -5.30 25.69 6.94
CA ALA A 87 -3.83 25.86 6.95
C ALA A 87 -3.09 24.53 6.73
N ILE A 88 -3.57 23.42 7.32
CA ILE A 88 -3.05 22.09 7.06
C ILE A 88 -3.19 21.73 5.58
N ARG A 89 -4.37 21.93 4.99
CA ARG A 89 -4.60 21.65 3.57
C ARG A 89 -3.68 22.49 2.65
N GLU A 90 -3.50 23.77 2.98
CA GLU A 90 -2.59 24.66 2.23
C GLU A 90 -1.15 24.11 2.31
N ARG A 91 -0.66 23.79 3.52
CA ARG A 91 0.70 23.26 3.69
C ARG A 91 0.91 21.92 2.98
N LEU A 92 -0.05 21.00 3.06
CA LEU A 92 -0.01 19.76 2.31
C LEU A 92 0.04 20.01 0.81
N THR A 93 -0.74 20.95 0.30
CA THR A 93 -0.70 21.34 -1.13
C THR A 93 0.68 21.84 -1.53
N GLU A 94 1.33 22.67 -0.70
CA GLU A 94 2.70 23.15 -0.94
C GLU A 94 3.72 22.01 -0.95
N LEU A 95 3.62 21.08 0.01
CA LEU A 95 4.53 19.93 0.11
C LEU A 95 4.32 18.88 -0.99
N TRP A 96 3.08 18.79 -1.52
CA TRP A 96 2.77 17.92 -2.67
C TRP A 96 3.23 18.53 -4.00
N ASN A 97 3.34 19.88 -4.04
CA ASN A 97 3.66 20.62 -5.25
C ASN A 97 5.16 20.61 -5.57
N TYR A 98 5.64 19.45 -5.97
CA TYR A 98 6.97 19.29 -6.55
C TYR A 98 6.91 18.37 -7.78
N PRO A 99 7.79 18.57 -8.79
CA PRO A 99 7.82 17.68 -9.95
C PRO A 99 8.15 16.25 -9.57
N LYS A 100 7.34 15.30 -10.03
CA LYS A 100 7.54 13.86 -9.84
C LYS A 100 7.77 13.22 -11.19
N GLU A 101 8.92 12.60 -11.37
CA GLU A 101 9.29 11.88 -12.58
C GLU A 101 9.52 10.40 -12.27
N GLY A 102 9.02 9.53 -13.15
CA GLY A 102 9.26 8.09 -13.08
C GLY A 102 10.54 7.69 -13.80
N ILE A 103 11.01 6.50 -13.54
CA ILE A 103 12.16 5.91 -14.23
C ILE A 103 11.86 5.85 -15.73
N PRO A 104 12.73 6.39 -16.62
CA PRO A 104 12.52 6.28 -18.04
C PRO A 104 12.77 4.84 -18.54
N ALA A 105 11.88 4.35 -19.39
CA ALA A 105 11.97 3.02 -20.00
C ALA A 105 11.95 3.12 -21.52
N LYS A 106 12.78 2.32 -22.21
CA LYS A 106 12.87 2.29 -23.66
C LYS A 106 11.93 1.24 -24.24
N HIS A 107 11.12 1.63 -25.21
CA HIS A 107 10.26 0.73 -25.98
C HIS A 107 10.34 1.09 -27.47
N GLY A 108 10.81 0.16 -28.29
CA GLY A 108 11.16 0.45 -29.68
C GLY A 108 12.27 1.50 -29.77
N ASP A 109 12.04 2.53 -30.57
CA ASP A 109 13.00 3.64 -30.77
C ASP A 109 12.77 4.85 -29.85
N ALA A 110 11.80 4.76 -28.92
CA ALA A 110 11.43 5.86 -28.04
C ALA A 110 11.58 5.49 -26.56
N TRP A 111 11.71 6.53 -25.76
CA TRP A 111 11.72 6.44 -24.29
C TRP A 111 10.42 6.99 -23.73
N TYR A 112 9.94 6.38 -22.65
CA TYR A 112 8.69 6.74 -21.99
C TYR A 112 8.94 6.94 -20.50
N TYR A 113 8.27 7.94 -19.92
CA TYR A 113 8.33 8.20 -18.48
C TYR A 113 7.05 8.86 -17.99
N PHE A 114 6.65 8.53 -16.77
CA PHE A 114 5.56 9.23 -16.10
C PHE A 114 6.07 10.55 -15.52
N TYR A 115 5.27 11.58 -15.66
CA TYR A 115 5.58 12.89 -15.10
C TYR A 115 4.33 13.56 -14.52
N ASN A 116 4.49 14.18 -13.35
CA ASN A 116 3.50 15.05 -12.73
C ASN A 116 4.20 16.36 -12.33
N ASP A 117 3.68 17.50 -12.78
CA ASP A 117 4.24 18.82 -12.48
C ASP A 117 4.10 19.24 -11.01
N GLY A 118 3.34 18.45 -10.21
CA GLY A 118 3.17 18.62 -8.79
C GLY A 118 1.76 18.33 -8.32
N LEU A 119 0.76 18.98 -8.88
CA LEU A 119 -0.63 18.95 -8.42
C LEU A 119 -1.64 18.34 -9.40
N ARG A 120 -1.21 17.87 -10.55
CA ARG A 120 -2.12 17.12 -11.44
C ARG A 120 -2.70 15.93 -10.72
N ASN A 121 -3.99 15.66 -10.94
CA ASN A 121 -4.67 14.54 -10.30
C ASN A 121 -4.04 13.20 -10.62
N GLN A 122 -3.61 13.01 -11.89
CA GLN A 122 -2.93 11.81 -12.37
C GLN A 122 -1.61 12.19 -13.03
N SER A 123 -0.60 11.32 -12.93
CA SER A 123 0.64 11.47 -13.67
C SER A 123 0.42 11.19 -15.14
N VAL A 124 1.08 11.98 -16.00
CA VAL A 124 0.96 11.89 -17.46
C VAL A 124 2.10 11.04 -17.99
N LEU A 125 1.82 10.16 -18.94
CA LEU A 125 2.86 9.41 -19.65
C LEU A 125 3.40 10.26 -20.81
N TYR A 126 4.70 10.50 -20.80
CA TYR A 126 5.42 11.23 -21.84
C TYR A 126 6.25 10.29 -22.71
N ARG A 127 6.50 10.70 -23.95
CA ARG A 127 7.42 10.06 -24.89
C ARG A 127 8.53 11.03 -25.28
N THR A 128 9.77 10.53 -25.39
CA THR A 128 10.94 11.31 -25.84
C THR A 128 11.87 10.44 -26.69
N VAL A 129 12.73 11.06 -27.48
CA VAL A 129 13.73 10.34 -28.29
C VAL A 129 14.95 9.89 -27.46
N GLN A 130 15.20 10.54 -26.32
CA GLN A 130 16.30 10.22 -25.42
C GLN A 130 15.97 10.61 -23.98
N PRO A 131 16.51 9.93 -22.96
CA PRO A 131 16.35 10.33 -21.57
C PRO A 131 16.84 11.76 -21.32
N GLY A 132 16.04 12.56 -20.57
CA GLY A 132 16.35 13.96 -20.29
C GLY A 132 16.08 14.94 -21.44
N GLY A 133 15.66 14.44 -22.60
CA GLY A 133 15.20 15.26 -23.72
C GLY A 133 13.80 15.85 -23.50
N GLU A 134 13.43 16.81 -24.36
CA GLU A 134 12.07 17.33 -24.38
C GLU A 134 11.07 16.20 -24.72
N GLY A 135 10.07 16.01 -23.84
CA GLY A 135 9.04 14.98 -23.99
C GLY A 135 7.75 15.57 -24.52
N GLU A 136 7.06 14.79 -25.35
CA GLU A 136 5.67 15.07 -25.75
C GLU A 136 4.68 14.21 -24.93
N VAL A 137 3.50 14.73 -24.67
CA VAL A 137 2.43 13.96 -24.03
C VAL A 137 2.07 12.75 -24.88
N PHE A 138 2.17 11.55 -24.29
CA PHE A 138 1.79 10.30 -24.95
C PHE A 138 0.41 9.84 -24.52
N ILE A 139 0.14 9.70 -23.20
CA ILE A 139 -1.18 9.46 -22.61
C ILE A 139 -1.38 10.43 -21.44
N ASP A 140 -2.43 11.24 -21.51
CA ASP A 140 -2.85 12.07 -20.37
C ASP A 140 -4.13 11.50 -19.73
N PRO A 141 -4.03 10.78 -18.60
CA PRO A 141 -5.21 10.22 -17.94
C PRO A 141 -6.14 11.29 -17.35
N ASN A 142 -5.68 12.53 -17.14
CA ASN A 142 -6.53 13.63 -16.67
C ASN A 142 -7.59 14.03 -17.71
N THR A 143 -7.49 13.57 -18.95
CA THR A 143 -8.46 13.79 -20.02
C THR A 143 -9.50 12.68 -20.14
N LEU A 144 -9.36 11.59 -19.37
CA LEU A 144 -10.25 10.41 -19.46
C LEU A 144 -11.54 10.56 -18.65
N SER A 145 -11.55 11.46 -17.65
CA SER A 145 -12.76 11.84 -16.90
C SER A 145 -12.64 13.30 -16.40
N GLU A 146 -13.77 13.99 -16.24
CA GLU A 146 -13.80 15.38 -15.79
C GLU A 146 -13.30 15.56 -14.36
N ASP A 147 -13.53 14.58 -13.49
CA ASP A 147 -13.16 14.61 -12.07
C ASP A 147 -11.82 13.94 -11.77
N GLY A 148 -11.12 13.41 -12.80
CA GLY A 148 -9.82 12.73 -12.65
C GLY A 148 -9.90 11.36 -11.95
N THR A 149 -11.09 10.76 -11.85
CA THR A 149 -11.28 9.46 -11.18
C THR A 149 -10.95 8.25 -12.07
N VAL A 150 -10.75 8.44 -13.37
CA VAL A 150 -10.23 7.41 -14.27
C VAL A 150 -8.71 7.50 -14.29
N ALA A 151 -8.05 6.41 -13.91
CA ALA A 151 -6.60 6.33 -13.81
C ALA A 151 -6.03 5.24 -14.72
N LEU A 152 -4.76 5.38 -15.11
CA LEU A 152 -3.99 4.29 -15.69
C LEU A 152 -3.58 3.31 -14.58
N SER A 153 -3.85 2.02 -14.77
CA SER A 153 -3.43 0.95 -13.88
C SER A 153 -2.32 0.07 -14.45
N GLY A 154 -2.04 0.17 -15.74
CA GLY A 154 -0.95 -0.53 -16.41
C GLY A 154 -0.70 0.02 -17.81
N VAL A 155 0.54 -0.05 -18.26
CA VAL A 155 0.97 0.32 -19.61
C VAL A 155 2.02 -0.67 -20.06
N THR A 156 1.80 -1.30 -21.22
CA THR A 156 2.73 -2.27 -21.82
C THR A 156 2.86 -2.02 -23.31
N PHE A 157 4.03 -2.36 -23.88
CA PHE A 157 4.32 -2.12 -25.29
C PHE A 157 4.55 -3.43 -26.02
N SER A 158 4.10 -3.49 -27.29
CA SER A 158 4.45 -4.61 -28.16
C SER A 158 5.96 -4.68 -28.38
N LYS A 159 6.50 -5.87 -28.63
CA LYS A 159 7.94 -6.11 -28.81
C LYS A 159 8.56 -5.24 -29.91
N ASP A 160 7.79 -5.00 -30.98
CA ASP A 160 8.23 -4.15 -32.10
C ASP A 160 7.99 -2.64 -31.85
N GLY A 161 7.50 -2.28 -30.66
CA GLY A 161 7.22 -0.89 -30.27
C GLY A 161 6.09 -0.18 -31.00
N LYS A 162 5.31 -0.88 -31.84
CA LYS A 162 4.26 -0.25 -32.66
C LYS A 162 2.95 -0.04 -31.94
N TYR A 163 2.66 -0.81 -30.89
CA TYR A 163 1.44 -0.75 -30.15
C TYR A 163 1.71 -0.55 -28.65
N CYS A 164 0.84 0.19 -28.03
CA CYS A 164 0.76 0.36 -26.58
C CYS A 164 -0.59 -0.16 -26.10
N ALA A 165 -0.61 -1.16 -25.22
CA ALA A 165 -1.79 -1.56 -24.47
C ALA A 165 -1.75 -0.89 -23.09
N TYR A 166 -2.86 -0.26 -22.71
CA TYR A 166 -2.96 0.37 -21.40
C TYR A 166 -4.30 0.03 -20.74
N SER A 167 -4.25 -0.17 -19.44
CA SER A 167 -5.41 -0.48 -18.62
C SER A 167 -5.92 0.77 -17.91
N VAL A 168 -7.22 0.99 -17.93
CA VAL A 168 -7.88 2.07 -17.22
C VAL A 168 -8.80 1.51 -16.13
N ALA A 169 -8.71 2.09 -14.93
CA ALA A 169 -9.58 1.82 -13.80
C ALA A 169 -10.45 3.03 -13.52
N ALA A 170 -11.75 2.84 -13.31
CA ALA A 170 -12.66 3.90 -12.92
C ALA A 170 -12.88 3.91 -11.42
N SER A 171 -12.89 5.09 -10.81
CA SER A 171 -13.19 5.31 -9.38
C SER A 171 -12.36 4.45 -8.42
N GLY A 172 -11.13 4.05 -8.82
CA GLY A 172 -10.23 3.26 -8.00
C GLY A 172 -10.65 1.80 -7.79
N SER A 173 -11.59 1.28 -8.59
CA SER A 173 -11.94 -0.13 -8.65
C SER A 173 -10.76 -0.98 -9.13
N ASP A 174 -10.72 -2.25 -8.70
CA ASP A 174 -9.78 -3.25 -9.21
C ASP A 174 -10.14 -3.77 -10.60
N TRP A 175 -11.37 -3.51 -11.07
CA TRP A 175 -11.78 -3.81 -12.44
C TRP A 175 -11.14 -2.83 -13.42
N VAL A 176 -10.56 -3.37 -14.49
CA VAL A 176 -9.93 -2.55 -15.54
C VAL A 176 -10.44 -2.91 -16.93
N GLU A 177 -10.40 -1.92 -17.83
CA GLU A 177 -10.56 -2.10 -19.27
C GLU A 177 -9.19 -1.92 -19.94
N ILE A 178 -8.78 -2.89 -20.76
CA ILE A 178 -7.57 -2.75 -21.58
C ILE A 178 -7.94 -2.10 -22.90
N ARG A 179 -7.18 -1.08 -23.28
CA ARG A 179 -7.25 -0.35 -24.56
C ARG A 179 -5.94 -0.46 -25.29
N VAL A 180 -5.97 -0.41 -26.61
CA VAL A 180 -4.78 -0.45 -27.44
C VAL A 180 -4.70 0.78 -28.34
N MET A 181 -3.50 1.33 -28.52
CA MET A 181 -3.23 2.44 -29.44
C MET A 181 -1.96 2.18 -30.26
N ASN A 182 -1.91 2.80 -31.45
CA ASN A 182 -0.69 2.89 -32.24
C ASN A 182 0.28 3.89 -31.60
N THR A 183 1.53 3.50 -31.43
CA THR A 183 2.54 4.37 -30.82
C THR A 183 2.95 5.53 -31.74
N ALA A 184 2.90 5.35 -33.07
CA ALA A 184 3.35 6.35 -34.04
C ALA A 184 2.50 7.61 -34.02
N ASP A 185 1.17 7.46 -34.10
CA ASP A 185 0.22 8.56 -34.24
C ASP A 185 -0.76 8.69 -33.07
N ARG A 186 -0.67 7.79 -32.07
CA ARG A 186 -1.54 7.73 -30.88
C ARG A 186 -3.01 7.48 -31.20
N THR A 187 -3.32 6.93 -32.37
CA THR A 187 -4.69 6.54 -32.70
C THR A 187 -5.09 5.30 -31.94
N LEU A 188 -6.29 5.32 -31.34
CA LEU A 188 -6.87 4.17 -30.71
C LEU A 188 -7.29 3.14 -31.74
N THR A 189 -6.96 1.88 -31.48
CA THR A 189 -7.52 0.75 -32.23
C THR A 189 -8.96 0.44 -31.76
N SER A 190 -9.61 -0.53 -32.39
CA SER A 190 -10.92 -1.02 -31.93
C SER A 190 -10.86 -1.95 -30.74
N ASP A 191 -9.64 -2.36 -30.34
CA ASP A 191 -9.44 -3.37 -29.30
C ASP A 191 -9.84 -2.82 -27.94
N ARG A 192 -10.78 -3.51 -27.27
CA ARG A 192 -11.31 -3.21 -25.94
C ARG A 192 -11.55 -4.52 -25.20
N ILE A 193 -10.90 -4.68 -24.05
CA ILE A 193 -11.00 -5.88 -23.22
C ILE A 193 -11.55 -5.49 -21.85
N ASN A 194 -12.70 -6.04 -21.51
CA ASN A 194 -13.40 -5.80 -20.26
C ASN A 194 -13.27 -6.98 -19.29
N TRP A 195 -13.69 -6.76 -18.04
CA TRP A 195 -13.75 -7.74 -16.97
C TRP A 195 -12.39 -8.34 -16.60
N VAL A 196 -11.36 -7.50 -16.73
CA VAL A 196 -10.02 -7.80 -16.30
C VAL A 196 -9.85 -7.35 -14.84
N LYS A 197 -9.27 -8.21 -14.01
CA LYS A 197 -8.96 -7.91 -12.62
C LYS A 197 -7.68 -8.64 -12.23
N PHE A 198 -6.72 -7.94 -11.61
CA PHE A 198 -5.38 -8.45 -11.27
C PHE A 198 -4.63 -9.06 -12.45
N SER A 199 -4.79 -8.46 -13.62
CA SER A 199 -4.11 -8.85 -14.86
C SER A 199 -3.96 -7.63 -15.77
N GLY A 200 -3.10 -7.77 -16.78
CA GLY A 200 -2.84 -6.78 -17.82
C GLY A 200 -2.61 -7.44 -19.16
N ALA A 201 -2.11 -6.69 -20.13
CA ALA A 201 -1.75 -7.21 -21.44
C ALA A 201 -0.30 -7.70 -21.42
N GLU A 202 -0.12 -9.03 -21.55
CA GLU A 202 1.17 -9.68 -21.69
C GLU A 202 1.44 -9.97 -23.17
N TRP A 203 2.19 -9.10 -23.82
CA TRP A 203 2.41 -9.15 -25.26
C TRP A 203 3.07 -10.44 -25.73
N ALA A 204 2.50 -11.04 -26.76
CA ALA A 204 3.19 -12.10 -27.48
C ALA A 204 4.40 -11.52 -28.24
N PRO A 205 5.56 -12.22 -28.28
CA PRO A 205 6.78 -11.70 -28.89
C PRO A 205 6.67 -11.37 -30.38
N ASP A 206 5.65 -11.91 -31.09
CA ASP A 206 5.37 -11.59 -32.47
C ASP A 206 4.57 -10.29 -32.68
N SER A 207 4.22 -9.60 -31.60
CA SER A 207 3.48 -8.34 -31.57
C SER A 207 2.08 -8.38 -32.23
N LYS A 208 1.50 -9.58 -32.45
CA LYS A 208 0.19 -9.73 -33.09
C LYS A 208 -0.98 -9.75 -32.13
N GLY A 209 -0.71 -9.78 -30.84
CA GLY A 209 -1.68 -9.86 -29.77
C GLY A 209 -1.01 -10.02 -28.41
N PHE A 210 -1.83 -10.25 -27.41
CA PHE A 210 -1.38 -10.39 -26.03
C PHE A 210 -2.22 -11.42 -25.26
N TYR A 211 -1.65 -11.95 -24.21
CA TYR A 211 -2.33 -12.78 -23.22
C TYR A 211 -2.87 -11.89 -22.10
N TYR A 212 -3.98 -12.29 -21.50
CA TYR A 212 -4.56 -11.63 -20.33
C TYR A 212 -5.46 -12.59 -19.56
N SER A 213 -5.72 -12.28 -18.29
CA SER A 213 -6.68 -13.03 -17.48
C SER A 213 -7.92 -12.19 -17.22
N ALA A 214 -9.08 -12.82 -17.30
CA ALA A 214 -10.36 -12.15 -17.12
C ALA A 214 -11.39 -13.07 -16.45
N TYR A 215 -12.42 -12.46 -15.91
CA TYR A 215 -13.61 -13.12 -15.40
C TYR A 215 -14.77 -12.98 -16.38
N ASP A 216 -15.79 -13.80 -16.20
CA ASP A 216 -17.07 -13.55 -16.85
C ASP A 216 -17.72 -12.28 -16.26
N ALA A 217 -18.53 -11.58 -17.06
CA ALA A 217 -19.20 -10.36 -16.61
C ALA A 217 -20.06 -10.63 -15.34
N PRO A 218 -19.87 -9.86 -14.26
CA PRO A 218 -20.66 -10.03 -13.04
C PRO A 218 -22.14 -9.80 -13.33
N GLN A 219 -23.00 -10.71 -12.86
CA GLN A 219 -24.45 -10.58 -13.08
C GLN A 219 -25.13 -9.69 -12.02
N LYS A 220 -24.58 -9.61 -10.83
CA LYS A 220 -25.05 -8.78 -9.69
C LYS A 220 -23.87 -8.38 -8.83
N GLY A 221 -23.98 -7.24 -8.11
CA GLY A 221 -23.02 -6.85 -7.09
C GLY A 221 -21.57 -6.74 -7.60
N VAL A 222 -21.32 -5.87 -8.58
CA VAL A 222 -19.98 -5.70 -9.21
C VAL A 222 -18.90 -5.44 -8.19
N PHE A 223 -19.23 -4.73 -7.09
CA PHE A 223 -18.30 -4.35 -6.04
C PHE A 223 -18.32 -5.28 -4.83
N SER A 224 -19.27 -6.22 -4.71
CA SER A 224 -19.41 -7.07 -3.52
C SER A 224 -19.44 -8.57 -3.81
N SER A 225 -19.82 -8.99 -5.04
CA SER A 225 -19.91 -10.41 -5.41
C SER A 225 -18.53 -11.07 -5.47
N GLN A 226 -18.44 -12.29 -4.95
CA GLN A 226 -17.23 -13.11 -5.00
C GLN A 226 -16.79 -13.37 -6.45
N ASN A 227 -15.50 -13.11 -6.73
CA ASN A 227 -14.92 -13.33 -8.05
C ASN A 227 -14.46 -14.80 -8.17
N GLN A 228 -14.94 -15.51 -9.20
CA GLN A 228 -14.67 -16.94 -9.42
C GLN A 228 -14.40 -17.23 -10.89
N PHE A 229 -13.69 -18.34 -11.16
CA PHE A 229 -13.43 -18.87 -12.50
C PHE A 229 -12.66 -17.90 -13.40
N GLN A 230 -11.56 -17.35 -12.90
CA GLN A 230 -10.65 -16.59 -13.77
C GLN A 230 -10.12 -17.48 -14.90
N LYS A 231 -10.01 -16.93 -16.11
CA LYS A 231 -9.59 -17.65 -17.32
C LYS A 231 -8.49 -16.87 -18.02
N VAL A 232 -7.57 -17.55 -18.67
CA VAL A 232 -6.53 -16.93 -19.51
C VAL A 232 -6.96 -16.96 -20.95
N TYR A 233 -6.89 -15.82 -21.62
CA TYR A 233 -7.22 -15.63 -23.02
C TYR A 233 -6.03 -15.11 -23.82
N TYR A 234 -6.07 -15.31 -25.13
CA TYR A 234 -5.22 -14.63 -26.09
C TYR A 234 -6.07 -13.76 -26.99
N HIS A 235 -5.83 -12.46 -26.94
CA HIS A 235 -6.44 -11.47 -27.81
C HIS A 235 -5.57 -11.22 -29.05
N ARG A 236 -6.15 -11.32 -30.23
CA ARG A 236 -5.51 -10.95 -31.48
C ARG A 236 -5.92 -9.53 -31.84
N LEU A 237 -4.95 -8.66 -32.12
CA LEU A 237 -5.23 -7.28 -32.51
C LEU A 237 -6.21 -7.19 -33.69
N GLY A 238 -7.13 -6.23 -33.59
CA GLY A 238 -8.16 -5.95 -34.59
C GLY A 238 -9.34 -6.92 -34.58
N THR A 239 -9.46 -7.79 -33.56
CA THR A 239 -10.63 -8.67 -33.41
C THR A 239 -11.45 -8.26 -32.18
N PRO A 240 -12.79 -8.53 -32.15
CA PRO A 240 -13.56 -8.28 -30.94
C PRO A 240 -13.19 -9.28 -29.82
N GLN A 241 -13.30 -8.87 -28.54
CA GLN A 241 -13.05 -9.72 -27.36
C GLN A 241 -13.81 -11.06 -27.41
N SER A 242 -15.03 -11.08 -27.98
CA SER A 242 -15.82 -12.31 -28.12
C SER A 242 -15.19 -13.37 -29.04
N ALA A 243 -14.18 -12.99 -29.83
CA ALA A 243 -13.42 -13.88 -30.69
C ALA A 243 -12.10 -14.37 -30.04
N ASP A 244 -11.84 -13.97 -28.81
CA ASP A 244 -10.59 -14.31 -28.11
C ASP A 244 -10.50 -15.80 -27.81
N ARG A 245 -9.31 -16.32 -28.03
CA ARG A 245 -9.04 -17.74 -27.86
C ARG A 245 -8.80 -18.04 -26.38
N LEU A 246 -9.61 -18.93 -25.79
CA LEU A 246 -9.35 -19.48 -24.48
C LEU A 246 -8.00 -20.25 -24.49
N VAL A 247 -7.10 -19.89 -23.60
CA VAL A 247 -5.76 -20.48 -23.46
C VAL A 247 -5.71 -21.45 -22.30
N TYR A 248 -6.33 -21.07 -21.17
CA TYR A 248 -6.37 -21.89 -19.96
C TYR A 248 -7.58 -21.58 -19.10
N ALA A 249 -8.15 -22.59 -18.48
CA ALA A 249 -9.18 -22.50 -17.46
C ALA A 249 -9.11 -23.71 -16.54
N ASP A 250 -9.47 -23.51 -15.28
CA ASP A 250 -9.59 -24.59 -14.30
C ASP A 250 -10.99 -24.54 -13.67
N ALA A 251 -11.83 -25.50 -14.07
CA ALA A 251 -13.20 -25.57 -13.58
C ALA A 251 -13.32 -26.26 -12.21
N GLU A 252 -12.28 -26.99 -11.80
CA GLU A 252 -12.27 -27.72 -10.52
C GLU A 252 -11.88 -26.81 -9.36
N HIS A 253 -11.14 -25.71 -9.64
CA HIS A 253 -10.64 -24.75 -8.64
C HIS A 253 -11.10 -23.33 -8.97
N PRO A 254 -12.35 -22.97 -8.66
CA PRO A 254 -12.95 -21.70 -9.08
C PRO A 254 -12.27 -20.45 -8.52
N LEU A 255 -11.50 -20.60 -7.45
CA LEU A 255 -10.87 -19.50 -6.72
C LEU A 255 -9.39 -19.28 -7.07
N ARG A 256 -8.87 -19.96 -8.10
CA ARG A 256 -7.48 -19.75 -8.55
C ARG A 256 -7.35 -18.50 -9.41
N TYR A 257 -6.20 -17.83 -9.23
CA TYR A 257 -5.72 -16.78 -10.14
C TYR A 257 -4.72 -17.35 -11.12
N PHE A 258 -4.66 -16.74 -12.31
CA PHE A 258 -3.75 -17.14 -13.36
C PHE A 258 -3.06 -15.93 -13.97
N SER A 259 -1.73 -15.91 -13.96
CA SER A 259 -0.91 -14.88 -14.58
C SER A 259 -0.15 -15.49 -15.75
N PRO A 260 -0.53 -15.23 -17.01
CA PRO A 260 0.22 -15.68 -18.18
C PRO A 260 1.55 -14.94 -18.30
N TRP A 261 2.60 -15.63 -18.69
CA TRP A 261 3.93 -15.07 -18.88
C TRP A 261 4.61 -15.71 -20.11
N PRO A 262 4.61 -15.07 -21.30
CA PRO A 262 5.28 -15.56 -22.48
C PRO A 262 6.79 -15.30 -22.38
N SER A 263 7.62 -16.28 -22.79
CA SER A 263 9.07 -16.09 -22.86
C SER A 263 9.45 -15.05 -23.93
N LYS A 264 10.49 -14.26 -23.68
CA LYS A 264 10.98 -13.22 -24.61
C LYS A 264 11.37 -13.77 -26.00
N ASP A 265 11.77 -15.03 -26.08
CA ASP A 265 12.11 -15.73 -27.34
C ASP A 265 10.89 -16.31 -28.08
N GLY A 266 9.71 -16.27 -27.46
CA GLY A 266 8.46 -16.77 -28.03
C GLY A 266 8.33 -18.29 -28.12
N GLN A 267 9.22 -19.04 -27.50
CA GLN A 267 9.15 -20.51 -27.55
C GLN A 267 8.24 -21.10 -26.47
N TRP A 268 8.15 -20.44 -25.32
CA TRP A 268 7.47 -20.94 -24.13
C TRP A 268 6.37 -20.01 -23.68
N LEU A 269 5.32 -20.60 -23.13
CA LEU A 269 4.27 -19.89 -22.41
C LEU A 269 4.12 -20.51 -21.03
N PHE A 270 4.24 -19.68 -20.01
CA PHE A 270 4.04 -20.03 -18.61
C PHE A 270 2.71 -19.49 -18.10
N ILE A 271 2.18 -20.13 -17.07
CA ILE A 271 1.10 -19.62 -16.23
C ILE A 271 1.55 -19.78 -14.79
N VAL A 272 1.59 -18.70 -14.06
CA VAL A 272 1.72 -18.71 -12.60
C VAL A 272 0.32 -18.78 -12.03
N ALA A 273 0.00 -19.88 -11.35
CA ALA A 273 -1.27 -20.07 -10.67
C ALA A 273 -1.10 -19.82 -9.18
N SER A 274 -2.09 -19.22 -8.53
CA SER A 274 -2.14 -19.02 -7.07
C SER A 274 -3.54 -19.29 -6.52
N GLU A 275 -3.62 -19.80 -5.30
CA GLU A 275 -4.87 -20.06 -4.56
C GLU A 275 -5.16 -18.99 -3.51
N GLY A 276 -4.27 -18.04 -3.34
CA GLY A 276 -4.35 -16.96 -2.37
C GLY A 276 -3.30 -15.90 -2.60
N THR A 277 -2.89 -15.24 -1.54
CA THR A 277 -1.90 -14.14 -1.59
C THR A 277 -0.46 -14.60 -1.39
N SER A 278 -0.24 -15.87 -1.09
CA SER A 278 1.06 -16.53 -1.02
C SER A 278 0.94 -17.98 -1.52
N GLY A 279 2.04 -18.54 -1.98
CA GLY A 279 2.08 -19.86 -2.60
C GLY A 279 1.64 -19.85 -4.06
N THR A 280 2.52 -20.33 -4.94
CA THR A 280 2.26 -20.36 -6.39
C THR A 280 2.68 -21.68 -7.01
N GLU A 281 2.01 -22.06 -8.09
CA GLU A 281 2.39 -23.16 -8.97
C GLU A 281 2.75 -22.61 -10.35
N VAL A 282 3.75 -23.17 -11.03
CA VAL A 282 4.11 -22.75 -12.38
C VAL A 282 3.78 -23.85 -13.38
N LEU A 283 2.87 -23.54 -14.30
CA LEU A 283 2.53 -24.34 -15.46
C LEU A 283 3.32 -23.84 -16.67
N TYR A 284 3.66 -24.74 -17.61
CA TYR A 284 4.38 -24.37 -18.81
C TYR A 284 4.04 -25.24 -20.02
N LYS A 285 4.27 -24.71 -21.20
CA LYS A 285 4.25 -25.44 -22.46
C LYS A 285 5.10 -24.74 -23.52
N LYS A 286 5.50 -25.46 -24.58
CA LYS A 286 5.89 -24.77 -25.82
C LYS A 286 4.67 -24.10 -26.44
N VAL A 287 4.85 -22.91 -27.02
CA VAL A 287 3.74 -22.20 -27.69
C VAL A 287 3.07 -23.06 -28.77
N SER A 288 3.84 -23.94 -29.42
CA SER A 288 3.35 -24.92 -30.43
C SER A 288 2.58 -26.10 -29.84
N GLU A 289 2.69 -26.38 -28.53
CA GLU A 289 2.01 -27.51 -27.88
C GLU A 289 0.60 -27.11 -27.43
N PRO A 290 -0.36 -28.06 -27.44
CA PRO A 290 -1.74 -27.74 -27.06
C PRO A 290 -1.98 -27.71 -25.56
N LYS A 291 -1.20 -28.42 -24.73
CA LYS A 291 -1.48 -28.64 -23.31
C LYS A 291 -0.35 -28.13 -22.44
N PHE A 292 -0.74 -27.52 -21.30
CA PHE A 292 0.17 -27.21 -20.22
C PHE A 292 0.57 -28.46 -19.42
N ARG A 293 1.75 -28.39 -18.85
CA ARG A 293 2.31 -29.33 -17.86
C ARG A 293 2.72 -28.54 -16.64
N THR A 294 2.69 -29.15 -15.47
CA THR A 294 3.22 -28.52 -14.25
C THR A 294 4.75 -28.57 -14.30
N LEU A 295 5.38 -27.42 -14.08
CA LEU A 295 6.83 -27.25 -14.00
C LEU A 295 7.28 -27.24 -12.53
N LEU A 296 6.69 -26.35 -11.73
CA LEU A 296 7.00 -26.18 -10.32
C LEU A 296 5.68 -26.36 -9.54
N PRO A 297 5.50 -27.52 -8.87
CA PRO A 297 4.22 -27.89 -8.30
C PRO A 297 4.00 -27.37 -6.89
N GLY A 298 2.73 -27.20 -6.53
CA GLY A 298 2.24 -26.93 -5.18
C GLY A 298 2.12 -25.45 -4.86
N PHE A 299 1.41 -25.18 -3.76
CA PHE A 299 1.12 -23.81 -3.28
C PHE A 299 1.70 -23.54 -1.87
N ASP A 300 2.65 -24.40 -1.44
CA ASP A 300 3.32 -24.31 -0.14
C ASP A 300 4.59 -23.44 -0.17
N ALA A 301 4.95 -22.95 -1.35
CA ALA A 301 6.05 -22.02 -1.58
C ALA A 301 5.72 -21.06 -2.73
N ASP A 302 6.43 -19.94 -2.77
CA ASP A 302 6.37 -18.99 -3.86
C ASP A 302 7.34 -19.37 -4.97
N TYR A 303 6.92 -19.24 -6.21
CA TYR A 303 7.75 -19.35 -7.40
C TYR A 303 7.47 -18.15 -8.30
N ALA A 304 8.43 -17.24 -8.41
CA ALA A 304 8.36 -16.05 -9.23
C ALA A 304 9.31 -16.15 -10.43
N PRO A 305 8.83 -16.38 -11.66
CA PRO A 305 9.66 -16.34 -12.87
C PRO A 305 10.39 -14.99 -13.02
N VAL A 306 11.68 -15.06 -13.38
CA VAL A 306 12.54 -13.88 -13.58
C VAL A 306 12.95 -13.76 -15.04
N GLU A 307 13.53 -14.82 -15.60
CA GLU A 307 14.07 -14.81 -16.96
C GLU A 307 13.95 -16.21 -17.55
N CYS A 308 13.58 -16.30 -18.84
CA CYS A 308 13.64 -17.53 -19.62
C CYS A 308 14.71 -17.38 -20.70
N ARG A 309 15.79 -18.14 -20.58
CA ARG A 309 16.97 -18.00 -21.43
C ARG A 309 17.61 -19.35 -21.71
N ASP A 310 17.96 -19.59 -22.96
CA ASP A 310 18.70 -20.79 -23.41
C ASP A 310 18.03 -22.11 -22.95
N GLY A 311 16.67 -22.14 -22.97
CA GLY A 311 15.88 -23.28 -22.53
C GLY A 311 15.85 -23.50 -21.01
N GLN A 312 16.25 -22.50 -20.23
CA GLN A 312 16.19 -22.54 -18.76
C GLN A 312 15.27 -21.44 -18.24
N LEU A 313 14.47 -21.74 -17.23
CA LEU A 313 13.70 -20.77 -16.47
C LEU A 313 14.47 -20.44 -15.18
N TYR A 314 14.80 -19.17 -15.00
CA TYR A 314 15.29 -18.61 -13.74
C TYR A 314 14.09 -18.11 -12.92
N TYR A 315 14.04 -18.45 -11.64
CA TYR A 315 12.94 -18.08 -10.76
C TYR A 315 13.41 -17.88 -9.32
N VAL A 316 12.78 -16.92 -8.63
CA VAL A 316 12.96 -16.69 -7.19
C VAL A 316 11.99 -17.59 -6.43
N THR A 317 12.41 -18.16 -5.31
CA THR A 317 11.57 -19.02 -4.48
C THR A 317 12.00 -19.00 -3.01
N ASN A 318 11.02 -19.20 -2.12
CA ASN A 318 11.23 -19.44 -0.69
C ASN A 318 11.20 -20.95 -0.33
N ARG A 319 11.13 -21.85 -1.32
CA ARG A 319 11.20 -23.27 -1.06
C ARG A 319 12.58 -23.65 -0.50
N ASP A 320 12.60 -24.16 0.72
CA ASP A 320 13.81 -24.50 1.48
C ASP A 320 14.79 -23.31 1.67
N ALA A 321 14.29 -22.06 1.53
CA ALA A 321 15.06 -20.82 1.60
C ALA A 321 14.19 -19.69 2.14
N SER A 322 14.10 -19.56 3.46
CA SER A 322 13.22 -18.58 4.14
C SER A 322 13.44 -17.15 3.65
N ASN A 323 14.69 -16.76 3.35
CA ASN A 323 15.04 -15.44 2.81
C ASN A 323 15.12 -15.43 1.28
N TYR A 324 14.51 -16.40 0.61
CA TYR A 324 14.47 -16.62 -0.82
C TYR A 324 15.84 -16.89 -1.45
N ALA A 325 15.81 -17.60 -2.56
CA ALA A 325 16.95 -17.92 -3.41
C ALA A 325 16.57 -17.79 -4.89
N LEU A 326 17.55 -17.56 -5.76
CA LEU A 326 17.38 -17.65 -7.21
C LEU A 326 17.78 -19.04 -7.67
N MET A 327 16.85 -19.75 -8.28
CA MET A 327 17.00 -21.09 -8.84
C MET A 327 16.87 -21.06 -10.35
N LYS A 328 17.28 -22.13 -11.01
CA LYS A 328 16.96 -22.37 -12.42
C LYS A 328 16.58 -23.82 -12.69
N VAL A 329 15.72 -24.03 -13.66
CA VAL A 329 15.25 -25.33 -14.13
C VAL A 329 15.40 -25.45 -15.65
N ASP A 330 15.84 -26.60 -16.13
CA ASP A 330 15.92 -26.91 -17.56
C ASP A 330 14.50 -27.27 -18.08
N LEU A 331 13.99 -26.51 -19.04
CA LEU A 331 12.63 -26.71 -19.59
C LEU A 331 12.50 -27.97 -20.46
N ASN A 332 13.61 -28.55 -20.94
CA ASN A 332 13.62 -29.83 -21.68
C ASN A 332 13.77 -31.01 -20.74
N ASP A 333 14.33 -30.82 -19.55
CA ASP A 333 14.50 -31.84 -18.52
C ASP A 333 14.25 -31.24 -17.12
N PRO A 334 12.97 -31.09 -16.71
CA PRO A 334 12.61 -30.44 -15.43
C PRO A 334 13.16 -31.10 -14.16
N SER A 335 13.77 -32.27 -14.26
CA SER A 335 14.48 -32.89 -13.14
C SER A 335 15.81 -32.17 -12.81
N LYS A 336 16.31 -31.34 -13.75
CA LYS A 336 17.56 -30.59 -13.59
C LYS A 336 17.26 -29.22 -13.04
N VAL A 337 17.22 -29.10 -11.71
CA VAL A 337 17.12 -27.88 -10.96
C VAL A 337 18.46 -27.56 -10.32
N SER A 338 18.84 -26.28 -10.30
CA SER A 338 20.09 -25.84 -9.64
C SER A 338 19.97 -24.44 -9.06
N THR A 339 20.71 -24.21 -8.00
CA THR A 339 20.80 -22.89 -7.36
C THR A 339 21.71 -21.97 -8.19
N VAL A 340 21.26 -20.75 -8.43
CA VAL A 340 22.04 -19.68 -9.08
C VAL A 340 22.57 -18.71 -8.02
N ILE A 341 21.69 -18.17 -7.21
CA ILE A 341 22.04 -17.33 -6.06
C ILE A 341 21.44 -17.98 -4.82
N PRO A 342 22.28 -18.49 -3.89
CA PRO A 342 21.79 -19.14 -2.70
C PRO A 342 21.14 -18.14 -1.73
N GLU A 343 20.32 -18.66 -0.82
CA GLU A 343 19.79 -17.88 0.29
C GLU A 343 20.91 -17.16 1.05
N SER A 344 20.67 -15.88 1.34
CA SER A 344 21.60 -15.08 2.14
C SER A 344 21.18 -15.12 3.60
N GLY A 345 22.11 -15.51 4.49
CA GLY A 345 21.86 -15.49 5.93
C GLY A 345 21.65 -14.04 6.42
N GLY A 346 20.40 -13.70 6.77
CA GLY A 346 20.05 -12.40 7.38
C GLY A 346 19.67 -11.28 6.40
N LYS A 347 19.61 -11.56 5.08
CA LYS A 347 19.10 -10.61 4.07
C LYS A 347 17.99 -11.27 3.25
N LEU A 348 16.83 -10.66 3.17
CA LEU A 348 15.75 -11.09 2.29
C LEU A 348 16.10 -10.79 0.83
N LEU A 349 16.07 -11.76 -0.06
CA LEU A 349 16.11 -11.53 -1.50
C LEU A 349 14.70 -11.07 -1.95
N GLU A 350 14.52 -9.76 -2.09
CA GLU A 350 13.23 -9.14 -2.42
C GLU A 350 12.86 -9.32 -3.89
N GLY A 351 13.85 -9.35 -4.78
CA GLY A 351 13.65 -9.55 -6.20
C GLY A 351 14.94 -9.61 -6.99
N VAL A 352 14.82 -10.09 -8.23
CA VAL A 352 15.92 -10.15 -9.19
C VAL A 352 15.46 -9.59 -10.53
N GLY A 353 16.14 -8.57 -11.05
CA GLY A 353 16.00 -8.07 -12.40
C GLY A 353 17.16 -8.52 -13.30
N SER A 354 17.05 -8.29 -14.60
CA SER A 354 18.12 -8.55 -15.56
C SER A 354 18.33 -7.35 -16.51
N ALA A 355 19.61 -6.99 -16.76
CA ALA A 355 19.98 -5.97 -17.72
C ALA A 355 21.43 -6.14 -18.17
N GLY A 356 21.75 -5.80 -19.42
CA GLY A 356 23.13 -5.81 -19.94
C GLY A 356 23.85 -7.15 -19.82
N GLY A 357 23.11 -8.27 -19.80
CA GLY A 357 23.68 -9.60 -19.64
C GLY A 357 24.04 -9.97 -18.21
N TYR A 358 23.57 -9.24 -17.22
CA TYR A 358 23.74 -9.50 -15.77
C TYR A 358 22.40 -9.64 -15.05
N LEU A 359 22.44 -10.21 -13.85
CA LEU A 359 21.36 -10.25 -12.87
C LEU A 359 21.62 -9.19 -11.80
N PHE A 360 20.56 -8.52 -11.37
CA PHE A 360 20.58 -7.55 -10.29
C PHE A 360 19.67 -8.04 -9.17
N ALA A 361 20.27 -8.53 -8.08
CA ALA A 361 19.55 -9.00 -6.91
C ALA A 361 19.36 -7.86 -5.93
N THR A 362 18.11 -7.50 -5.65
CA THR A 362 17.75 -6.54 -4.60
C THR A 362 17.44 -7.27 -3.32
N TYR A 363 18.14 -6.90 -2.27
CA TYR A 363 17.98 -7.45 -0.93
C TYR A 363 17.42 -6.41 0.02
N LEU A 364 16.71 -6.85 1.06
CA LEU A 364 16.46 -6.07 2.26
C LEU A 364 17.35 -6.55 3.40
N GLU A 365 18.06 -5.59 4.00
CA GLU A 365 18.80 -5.76 5.25
C GLU A 365 18.24 -4.78 6.26
N HIS A 366 17.55 -5.29 7.29
CA HIS A 366 16.82 -4.45 8.25
C HIS A 366 15.86 -3.45 7.58
N ALA A 367 15.05 -3.94 6.63
CA ALA A 367 14.10 -3.15 5.84
C ALA A 367 14.72 -2.00 5.00
N GLN A 368 15.99 -2.10 4.64
CA GLN A 368 16.73 -1.16 3.79
C GLN A 368 17.29 -1.90 2.57
N SER A 369 17.22 -1.27 1.40
CA SER A 369 17.66 -1.91 0.15
C SER A 369 19.18 -2.01 0.04
N LYS A 370 19.63 -3.16 -0.47
CA LYS A 370 20.96 -3.45 -0.96
C LYS A 370 20.85 -4.07 -2.34
N VAL A 371 21.75 -3.77 -3.25
CA VAL A 371 21.74 -4.32 -4.60
C VAL A 371 23.07 -4.99 -4.92
N CYS A 372 23.01 -6.19 -5.48
CA CYS A 372 24.18 -6.93 -5.94
C CYS A 372 24.04 -7.29 -7.41
N GLN A 373 25.10 -7.07 -8.19
CA GLN A 373 25.20 -7.45 -9.59
C GLN A 373 25.87 -8.84 -9.68
N TYR A 374 25.22 -9.78 -10.37
CA TYR A 374 25.70 -11.14 -10.57
C TYR A 374 25.79 -11.49 -12.06
N GLY A 375 26.68 -12.42 -12.41
CA GLY A 375 26.60 -13.13 -13.67
C GLY A 375 25.46 -14.15 -13.66
N PHE A 376 25.00 -14.62 -14.83
CA PHE A 376 24.02 -15.72 -14.94
C PHE A 376 24.57 -17.07 -14.45
N ASP A 377 25.89 -17.16 -14.19
CA ASP A 377 26.54 -18.29 -13.52
C ASP A 377 26.48 -18.21 -11.99
N GLY A 378 25.82 -17.18 -11.43
CA GLY A 378 25.67 -16.94 -10.01
C GLY A 378 26.88 -16.30 -9.32
N LYS A 379 27.92 -15.94 -10.08
CA LYS A 379 29.08 -15.26 -9.49
C LYS A 379 28.78 -13.80 -9.23
N LEU A 380 29.05 -13.35 -8.00
CA LEU A 380 28.99 -11.96 -7.62
C LEU A 380 30.03 -11.14 -8.41
N VAL A 381 29.57 -10.15 -9.15
CA VAL A 381 30.40 -9.17 -9.83
C VAL A 381 30.78 -8.05 -8.88
N ARG A 382 29.77 -7.46 -8.21
CA ARG A 382 29.93 -6.39 -7.21
C ARG A 382 28.67 -6.16 -6.38
N GLU A 383 28.83 -5.56 -5.23
CA GLU A 383 27.74 -4.83 -4.54
C GLU A 383 27.65 -3.42 -5.17
N VAL A 384 26.43 -2.97 -5.46
CA VAL A 384 26.19 -1.63 -6.03
C VAL A 384 26.24 -0.61 -4.91
N GLU A 385 27.13 0.38 -5.05
CA GLU A 385 27.19 1.50 -4.10
C GLU A 385 25.99 2.42 -4.31
N LEU A 386 25.07 2.43 -3.34
CA LEU A 386 23.89 3.30 -3.34
C LEU A 386 24.23 4.66 -2.72
N PRO A 387 23.71 5.78 -3.29
CA PRO A 387 24.04 7.14 -2.82
C PRO A 387 23.56 7.45 -1.39
N ALA A 388 22.57 6.74 -0.90
CA ALA A 388 22.00 6.90 0.45
C ALA A 388 21.30 5.62 0.91
N ILE A 389 21.04 5.53 2.20
CA ILE A 389 20.18 4.51 2.80
C ILE A 389 18.72 4.81 2.44
N GLY A 390 18.00 3.79 1.99
CA GLY A 390 16.59 3.94 1.59
C GLY A 390 16.05 2.72 0.88
N THR A 391 15.02 2.94 0.08
CA THR A 391 14.36 1.95 -0.77
C THR A 391 14.69 2.24 -2.23
N VAL A 392 15.13 1.21 -2.96
CA VAL A 392 15.38 1.32 -4.39
C VAL A 392 14.27 0.63 -5.19
N SER A 393 14.06 1.09 -6.43
CA SER A 393 13.31 0.39 -7.47
C SER A 393 13.97 0.60 -8.83
N GLY A 394 13.74 -0.34 -9.75
CA GLY A 394 14.45 -0.41 -11.01
C GLY A 394 15.49 -1.54 -10.97
N PHE A 395 16.62 -1.38 -11.63
CA PHE A 395 17.63 -2.43 -11.86
C PHE A 395 17.11 -3.55 -12.78
N ASP A 396 16.36 -3.16 -13.80
CA ASP A 396 15.87 -4.02 -14.86
C ASP A 396 16.06 -3.33 -16.24
N GLY A 397 16.14 -4.12 -17.31
CA GLY A 397 16.31 -3.60 -18.65
C GLY A 397 16.43 -4.70 -19.71
N GLU A 398 16.96 -4.34 -20.86
CA GLU A 398 17.17 -5.27 -21.96
C GLU A 398 18.60 -5.87 -21.93
N LYS A 399 18.75 -7.01 -22.60
CA LYS A 399 20.01 -7.77 -22.63
C LYS A 399 21.22 -6.96 -23.13
N ASP A 400 21.00 -6.04 -24.06
CA ASP A 400 22.04 -5.27 -24.70
C ASP A 400 22.22 -3.86 -24.12
N ASP A 401 21.52 -3.56 -22.99
CA ASP A 401 21.66 -2.26 -22.32
C ASP A 401 23.05 -2.14 -21.70
N THR A 402 23.66 -0.97 -21.86
CA THR A 402 24.94 -0.60 -21.24
C THR A 402 24.77 0.21 -19.98
N GLU A 403 23.61 0.80 -19.80
CA GLU A 403 23.18 1.59 -18.64
C GLU A 403 21.74 1.26 -18.28
N LEU A 404 21.39 1.43 -17.01
CA LEU A 404 20.03 1.33 -16.52
C LEU A 404 19.70 2.51 -15.61
N TYR A 405 18.42 2.68 -15.32
CA TYR A 405 17.93 3.71 -14.41
C TYR A 405 17.30 3.07 -13.19
N TYR A 406 17.51 3.68 -12.03
CA TYR A 406 16.85 3.28 -10.78
C TYR A 406 16.45 4.49 -9.95
N SER A 407 15.47 4.34 -9.10
CA SER A 407 15.07 5.36 -8.12
C SER A 407 15.47 4.95 -6.71
N LEU A 408 15.77 5.96 -5.87
CA LEU A 408 16.02 5.81 -4.45
C LEU A 408 15.21 6.83 -3.67
N THR A 409 14.52 6.38 -2.63
CA THR A 409 13.73 7.22 -1.72
C THR A 409 13.97 6.84 -0.27
N ASN A 410 13.68 7.77 0.66
CA ASN A 410 13.63 7.48 2.09
C ASN A 410 12.60 8.38 2.79
N TYR A 411 12.52 8.35 4.12
CA TYR A 411 11.48 9.10 4.85
C TYR A 411 11.58 10.63 4.72
N ILE A 412 12.78 11.17 4.42
CA ILE A 412 13.02 12.62 4.31
C ILE A 412 13.42 13.08 2.92
N ALA A 413 13.44 12.17 1.94
CA ALA A 413 13.80 12.48 0.56
C ALA A 413 12.87 11.74 -0.42
N PRO A 414 12.16 12.47 -1.31
CA PRO A 414 11.36 11.82 -2.35
C PRO A 414 12.23 11.07 -3.36
N ALA A 415 11.59 10.26 -4.20
CA ALA A 415 12.26 9.44 -5.18
C ALA A 415 13.18 10.28 -6.08
N THR A 416 14.47 9.99 -6.04
CA THR A 416 15.52 10.55 -6.85
C THR A 416 16.00 9.50 -7.84
N ILE A 417 16.13 9.86 -9.12
CA ILE A 417 16.50 8.92 -10.17
C ILE A 417 17.99 9.01 -10.45
N TYR A 418 18.61 7.86 -10.51
CA TYR A 418 20.02 7.67 -10.85
C TYR A 418 20.16 6.84 -12.11
N LYS A 419 21.25 7.08 -12.84
CA LYS A 419 21.71 6.26 -13.95
C LYS A 419 22.89 5.43 -13.48
N TYR A 420 22.86 4.13 -13.77
CA TYR A 420 23.90 3.18 -13.42
C TYR A 420 24.61 2.66 -14.67
N ASP A 421 25.94 2.76 -14.71
CA ASP A 421 26.79 2.15 -15.72
C ASP A 421 26.98 0.65 -15.37
N ILE A 422 26.41 -0.23 -16.20
CA ILE A 422 26.41 -1.68 -15.94
C ILE A 422 27.82 -2.25 -15.92
N ALA A 423 28.69 -1.81 -16.81
CA ALA A 423 30.07 -2.32 -16.91
C ALA A 423 30.98 -1.69 -15.86
N GLY A 424 30.92 -0.37 -15.69
CA GLY A 424 31.76 0.37 -14.76
C GLY A 424 31.33 0.27 -13.29
N GLY A 425 30.04 0.10 -13.02
CA GLY A 425 29.47 0.01 -11.68
C GLY A 425 29.24 1.37 -11.00
N ALA A 426 29.29 2.47 -11.75
CA ALA A 426 29.11 3.81 -11.21
C ALA A 426 27.65 4.29 -11.32
N SER A 427 27.13 4.88 -10.23
CA SER A 427 25.86 5.58 -10.21
C SER A 427 26.06 7.08 -10.39
N THR A 428 25.29 7.71 -11.25
CA THR A 428 25.28 9.16 -11.46
C THR A 428 23.87 9.71 -11.29
N LEU A 429 23.76 10.90 -10.68
CA LEU A 429 22.46 11.56 -10.54
C LEU A 429 21.87 11.86 -11.92
N TYR A 430 20.65 11.37 -12.15
CA TYR A 430 19.88 11.71 -13.35
C TYR A 430 18.84 12.80 -13.07
N LYS A 431 18.00 12.62 -12.05
CA LYS A 431 16.93 13.58 -11.73
C LYS A 431 16.65 13.59 -10.23
N ALA A 432 16.68 14.78 -9.64
CA ALA A 432 16.27 14.99 -8.25
C ALA A 432 15.11 15.98 -8.20
N PRO A 433 14.03 15.70 -7.46
CA PRO A 433 12.94 16.65 -7.28
C PRO A 433 13.36 17.80 -6.34
N ALA A 434 12.87 19.01 -6.64
CA ALA A 434 12.99 20.14 -5.73
C ALA A 434 11.81 20.14 -4.77
N VAL A 435 12.07 20.06 -3.47
CA VAL A 435 11.04 20.00 -2.42
C VAL A 435 10.97 21.29 -1.61
N ASN A 436 9.78 21.62 -1.10
CA ASN A 436 9.51 22.85 -0.35
C ASN A 436 9.71 22.69 1.17
N PHE A 437 10.80 22.01 1.58
CA PHE A 437 11.22 21.88 2.99
C PHE A 437 12.74 21.63 3.05
N ASP A 438 13.34 21.82 4.20
CA ASP A 438 14.77 21.58 4.44
C ASP A 438 14.97 20.21 5.09
N PRO A 439 15.41 19.17 4.35
CA PRO A 439 15.61 17.83 4.89
C PRO A 439 16.74 17.77 5.94
N SER A 440 17.65 18.76 5.97
CA SER A 440 18.76 18.79 6.92
C SER A 440 18.32 18.95 8.39
N LEU A 441 17.10 19.46 8.61
CA LEU A 441 16.52 19.64 9.95
C LEU A 441 16.01 18.34 10.58
N PHE A 442 15.89 17.28 9.80
CA PHE A 442 15.28 16.02 10.21
C PHE A 442 16.29 14.89 10.28
N THR A 443 15.94 13.88 11.06
CA THR A 443 16.70 12.62 11.16
C THR A 443 15.75 11.46 11.16
N THR A 444 16.23 10.33 10.63
CA THR A 444 15.60 9.02 10.76
C THR A 444 16.57 8.08 11.44
N GLU A 445 16.14 7.42 12.49
CA GLU A 445 16.88 6.38 13.18
C GLU A 445 16.09 5.08 13.15
N GLN A 446 16.79 3.94 13.20
CA GLN A 446 16.17 2.64 13.36
C GLN A 446 16.47 2.13 14.78
N VAL A 447 15.42 1.69 15.47
CA VAL A 447 15.50 1.08 16.80
C VAL A 447 14.95 -0.34 16.76
N PHE A 448 15.31 -1.14 17.76
CA PHE A 448 14.76 -2.49 17.96
C PHE A 448 14.13 -2.55 19.34
N TYR A 449 12.83 -2.73 19.40
CA TYR A 449 12.10 -2.94 20.64
C TYR A 449 11.78 -4.42 20.86
N THR A 450 11.34 -4.76 22.05
CA THR A 450 11.04 -6.16 22.41
C THR A 450 9.53 -6.35 22.46
N SER A 451 9.03 -7.29 21.67
CA SER A 451 7.63 -7.71 21.70
C SER A 451 7.34 -8.57 22.93
N LYS A 452 6.07 -8.85 23.19
CA LYS A 452 5.57 -9.58 24.35
C LYS A 452 6.19 -10.96 24.54
N ASP A 453 6.53 -11.65 23.45
CA ASP A 453 7.17 -12.97 23.46
C ASP A 453 8.72 -12.92 23.46
N GLY A 454 9.30 -11.73 23.54
CA GLY A 454 10.76 -11.52 23.52
C GLY A 454 11.35 -11.27 22.14
N THR A 455 10.55 -11.34 21.06
CA THR A 455 10.98 -11.07 19.69
C THR A 455 11.46 -9.61 19.54
N LYS A 456 12.61 -9.41 18.89
CA LYS A 456 13.13 -8.07 18.55
C LYS A 456 12.50 -7.61 17.24
N VAL A 457 11.79 -6.49 17.32
CA VAL A 457 11.05 -5.90 16.20
C VAL A 457 11.65 -4.55 15.83
N PRO A 458 12.01 -4.30 14.55
CA PRO A 458 12.56 -3.01 14.14
C PRO A 458 11.45 -1.97 13.96
N MET A 459 11.84 -0.70 14.17
CA MET A 459 10.99 0.46 13.92
C MET A 459 11.86 1.63 13.47
N PHE A 460 11.42 2.33 12.41
CA PHE A 460 12.00 3.59 11.99
C PHE A 460 11.32 4.74 12.72
N ILE A 461 12.11 5.70 13.21
CA ILE A 461 11.64 6.91 13.89
C ILE A 461 12.18 8.13 13.17
N THR A 462 11.30 8.94 12.59
CA THR A 462 11.64 10.18 11.89
C THR A 462 11.17 11.38 12.72
N ARG A 463 12.06 12.32 13.00
CA ARG A 463 11.81 13.47 13.85
C ARG A 463 12.73 14.65 13.52
N ARG A 464 12.46 15.80 14.11
CA ARG A 464 13.41 16.91 14.10
C ARG A 464 14.66 16.58 14.91
N LYS A 465 15.83 17.03 14.44
CA LYS A 465 17.12 16.83 15.14
C LYS A 465 17.19 17.56 16.49
N ASP A 466 16.57 18.74 16.59
CA ASP A 466 16.56 19.61 17.75
C ASP A 466 15.46 19.28 18.77
N MET A 467 14.71 18.19 18.56
CA MET A 467 13.60 17.78 19.42
C MET A 467 14.09 17.25 20.77
N LYS A 468 13.41 17.70 21.83
CA LYS A 468 13.59 17.16 23.17
C LYS A 468 12.64 15.98 23.39
N LEU A 469 13.18 14.86 23.84
CA LEU A 469 12.41 13.67 24.18
C LEU A 469 12.05 13.69 25.66
N ASP A 470 10.87 14.22 25.98
CA ASP A 470 10.38 14.38 27.36
C ASP A 470 8.99 13.73 27.60
N GLY A 471 8.48 13.00 26.60
CA GLY A 471 7.19 12.33 26.64
C GLY A 471 6.00 13.21 26.21
N GLY A 472 6.24 14.48 25.89
CA GLY A 472 5.18 15.42 25.50
C GLY A 472 4.97 15.58 24.00
N ASN A 473 5.73 14.88 23.16
CA ASN A 473 5.66 15.08 21.70
C ASN A 473 4.50 14.30 21.07
N PRO A 474 3.80 14.91 20.09
CA PRO A 474 2.84 14.16 19.25
C PRO A 474 3.55 13.03 18.51
N CYS A 475 2.93 11.86 18.47
CA CYS A 475 3.49 10.72 17.78
C CYS A 475 2.45 10.07 16.86
N TYR A 476 2.86 9.72 15.64
CA TYR A 476 2.09 8.99 14.65
C TYR A 476 2.79 7.67 14.37
N LEU A 477 2.25 6.58 14.88
CA LEU A 477 2.77 5.24 14.71
C LEU A 477 1.99 4.51 13.63
N TYR A 478 2.69 4.11 12.57
CA TYR A 478 2.14 3.41 11.42
C TYR A 478 2.71 2.00 11.30
N ALA A 479 1.89 1.05 10.89
CA ALA A 479 2.34 -0.28 10.46
C ALA A 479 1.33 -0.94 9.52
N TYR A 480 1.69 -2.14 9.02
CA TYR A 480 0.84 -2.97 8.17
C TYR A 480 0.68 -4.39 8.73
N GLY A 481 1.76 -5.17 8.83
CA GLY A 481 1.82 -6.46 9.54
C GLY A 481 1.04 -7.60 8.88
N GLY A 482 1.33 -7.93 7.62
CA GLY A 482 0.70 -9.07 6.93
C GLY A 482 1.10 -9.17 5.45
N PHE A 483 0.73 -10.28 4.83
CA PHE A 483 0.82 -10.50 3.38
C PHE A 483 2.22 -10.35 2.80
N GLN A 484 3.26 -10.61 3.58
CA GLN A 484 4.67 -10.42 3.17
C GLN A 484 5.00 -8.97 2.76
N ILE A 485 4.13 -7.98 3.09
CA ILE A 485 4.34 -6.59 2.69
C ILE A 485 5.32 -5.90 3.64
N ASN A 486 6.52 -5.63 3.13
CA ASN A 486 7.57 -4.93 3.83
C ASN A 486 7.26 -3.44 3.99
N GLN A 487 7.52 -2.89 5.17
CA GLN A 487 7.43 -1.45 5.41
C GLN A 487 8.82 -0.83 5.23
N THR A 488 9.16 -0.48 3.99
CA THR A 488 10.45 0.12 3.65
C THR A 488 10.39 1.65 3.66
N PRO A 489 11.54 2.34 3.85
CA PRO A 489 11.59 3.81 3.86
C PRO A 489 10.98 4.43 2.61
N ALA A 490 9.95 5.29 2.79
CA ALA A 490 9.27 5.98 1.71
C ALA A 490 8.91 7.42 2.11
N PHE A 491 9.08 8.35 1.18
CA PHE A 491 8.72 9.74 1.39
C PHE A 491 7.20 9.94 1.36
N ARG A 492 6.70 10.65 2.38
CA ARG A 492 5.28 11.03 2.47
C ARG A 492 5.18 12.51 2.83
N PRO A 493 4.63 13.37 1.95
CA PRO A 493 4.45 14.81 2.25
C PRO A 493 3.68 15.08 3.55
N SER A 494 2.66 14.27 3.85
CA SER A 494 1.86 14.41 5.07
C SER A 494 2.67 14.08 6.34
N ALA A 495 3.52 13.06 6.30
CA ALA A 495 4.43 12.75 7.41
C ALA A 495 5.43 13.89 7.63
N MET A 496 5.95 14.49 6.55
CA MET A 496 6.85 15.65 6.65
C MET A 496 6.14 16.87 7.26
N MET A 497 4.90 17.16 6.86
CA MET A 497 4.10 18.21 7.49
C MET A 497 3.95 17.98 9.01
N PHE A 498 3.68 16.74 9.41
CA PHE A 498 3.55 16.38 10.81
C PHE A 498 4.86 16.54 11.59
N VAL A 499 5.98 16.09 11.02
CA VAL A 499 7.31 16.22 11.62
C VAL A 499 7.79 17.67 11.70
N GLU A 500 7.46 18.52 10.71
CA GLU A 500 7.70 19.97 10.75
C GLU A 500 7.02 20.62 11.96
N GLN A 501 5.83 20.13 12.35
CA GLN A 501 5.06 20.62 13.49
C GLN A 501 5.59 20.11 14.85
N GLY A 502 6.72 19.39 14.87
CA GLY A 502 7.27 18.78 16.07
C GLY A 502 6.66 17.41 16.39
N GLY A 503 6.05 16.77 15.44
CA GLY A 503 5.60 15.38 15.53
C GLY A 503 6.74 14.39 15.36
N ILE A 504 6.51 13.16 15.81
CA ILE A 504 7.37 11.99 15.61
C ILE A 504 6.62 11.02 14.70
N TYR A 505 7.18 10.69 13.53
CA TYR A 505 6.63 9.72 12.62
C TYR A 505 7.37 8.39 12.75
N CYS A 506 6.65 7.34 13.16
CA CYS A 506 7.18 6.01 13.39
C CYS A 506 6.58 5.01 12.43
N VAL A 507 7.41 4.10 11.90
CA VAL A 507 6.99 2.97 11.07
C VAL A 507 7.58 1.69 11.64
N ALA A 508 6.71 0.80 12.15
CA ALA A 508 7.11 -0.46 12.73
C ALA A 508 7.06 -1.59 11.69
N ASN A 509 8.11 -2.42 11.67
CA ASN A 509 8.27 -3.57 10.78
C ASN A 509 7.79 -4.84 11.49
N LEU A 510 6.47 -5.03 11.55
CA LEU A 510 5.86 -6.10 12.33
C LEU A 510 6.01 -7.46 11.65
N ARG A 511 5.92 -8.53 12.44
CA ARG A 511 5.70 -9.88 11.92
C ARG A 511 4.49 -9.89 11.00
N GLY A 512 4.46 -10.83 10.03
CA GLY A 512 3.49 -10.84 8.93
C GLY A 512 3.97 -10.11 7.67
N GLY A 513 4.92 -9.16 7.78
CA GLY A 513 5.77 -8.74 6.67
C GLY A 513 6.79 -9.82 6.33
N SER A 514 7.72 -9.56 5.42
CA SER A 514 8.79 -10.49 5.08
C SER A 514 10.20 -9.92 5.27
N GLU A 515 10.34 -8.85 6.07
CA GLU A 515 11.62 -8.17 6.30
C GLU A 515 12.75 -9.12 6.77
N TYR A 516 12.38 -10.24 7.40
CA TYR A 516 13.28 -11.31 7.83
C TYR A 516 12.87 -12.67 7.24
N GLY A 517 12.33 -12.67 6.01
CA GLY A 517 11.98 -13.86 5.26
C GLY A 517 10.65 -14.49 5.64
N GLU A 518 10.41 -15.68 5.09
CA GLU A 518 9.15 -16.41 5.25
C GLU A 518 8.85 -16.80 6.71
N ALA A 519 9.88 -17.04 7.51
CA ALA A 519 9.69 -17.30 8.95
C ALA A 519 9.08 -16.09 9.67
N TRP A 520 9.44 -14.86 9.28
CA TRP A 520 8.86 -13.63 9.83
C TRP A 520 7.41 -13.45 9.41
N HIS A 521 7.07 -13.78 8.15
CA HIS A 521 5.73 -13.79 7.64
C HIS A 521 4.86 -14.79 8.40
N LYS A 522 5.27 -16.06 8.46
CA LYS A 522 4.53 -17.15 9.14
C LYS A 522 4.31 -16.90 10.63
N ALA A 523 5.22 -16.17 11.27
CA ALA A 523 5.06 -15.78 12.67
C ALA A 523 3.97 -14.72 12.90
N GLY A 524 3.34 -14.19 11.84
CA GLY A 524 2.26 -13.19 11.90
C GLY A 524 1.00 -13.57 11.10
N MET A 525 0.84 -14.83 10.70
CA MET A 525 -0.35 -15.29 9.96
C MET A 525 -1.09 -16.42 10.70
N LEU A 526 -2.32 -16.71 10.29
CA LEU A 526 -3.18 -17.75 10.84
C LEU A 526 -3.29 -17.64 12.37
N GLU A 527 -3.06 -18.74 13.10
CA GLU A 527 -3.10 -18.81 14.57
C GLU A 527 -2.06 -17.88 15.24
N ASN A 528 -1.02 -17.47 14.51
CA ASN A 528 0.02 -16.55 14.97
C ASN A 528 -0.34 -15.06 14.78
N LYS A 529 -1.51 -14.74 14.20
CA LYS A 529 -1.90 -13.36 13.88
C LYS A 529 -1.89 -12.41 15.08
N GLN A 530 -2.15 -12.90 16.29
CA GLN A 530 -2.06 -12.10 17.51
C GLN A 530 -0.67 -11.52 17.75
N ASN A 531 0.41 -12.18 17.29
CA ASN A 531 1.78 -11.66 17.42
C ASN A 531 1.94 -10.30 16.73
N VAL A 532 1.22 -10.06 15.63
CA VAL A 532 1.25 -8.78 14.90
C VAL A 532 0.69 -7.65 15.76
N PHE A 533 -0.41 -7.91 16.46
CA PHE A 533 -1.05 -6.96 17.37
C PHE A 533 -0.17 -6.74 18.60
N ASP A 534 0.40 -7.80 19.17
CA ASP A 534 1.32 -7.73 20.30
C ASP A 534 2.59 -6.95 19.94
N ASP A 535 3.14 -7.10 18.73
CA ASP A 535 4.27 -6.32 18.21
C ASP A 535 3.93 -4.82 18.15
N PHE A 536 2.73 -4.47 17.67
CA PHE A 536 2.32 -3.07 17.51
C PHE A 536 2.00 -2.41 18.86
N ILE A 537 1.38 -3.15 19.78
CA ILE A 537 1.16 -2.71 21.16
C ILE A 537 2.50 -2.46 21.85
N ALA A 538 3.46 -3.38 21.68
CA ALA A 538 4.80 -3.22 22.25
C ALA A 538 5.57 -2.03 21.65
N ALA A 539 5.35 -1.69 20.36
CA ALA A 539 5.90 -0.47 19.77
C ALA A 539 5.36 0.79 20.47
N ALA A 540 4.06 0.84 20.74
CA ALA A 540 3.44 1.93 21.47
C ALA A 540 3.98 2.06 22.90
N GLU A 541 4.06 0.94 23.62
CA GLU A 541 4.62 0.89 24.98
C GLU A 541 6.09 1.33 25.01
N TYR A 542 6.90 0.90 24.04
CA TYR A 542 8.29 1.33 23.89
C TYR A 542 8.41 2.85 23.69
N LEU A 543 7.62 3.43 22.78
CA LEU A 543 7.65 4.87 22.50
C LEU A 543 7.27 5.70 23.73
N ILE A 544 6.37 5.21 24.56
CA ILE A 544 5.96 5.85 25.82
C ILE A 544 7.08 5.70 26.88
N ALA A 545 7.60 4.49 27.06
CA ALA A 545 8.62 4.19 28.06
C ALA A 545 9.93 4.97 27.80
N GLU A 546 10.36 5.08 26.54
CA GLU A 546 11.53 5.82 26.11
C GLU A 546 11.30 7.34 25.98
N LYS A 547 10.12 7.83 26.38
CA LYS A 547 9.74 9.25 26.41
C LYS A 547 9.75 9.93 25.04
N TYR A 548 9.52 9.19 23.98
CA TYR A 548 9.21 9.80 22.69
C TYR A 548 7.86 10.51 22.75
N THR A 549 6.88 9.91 23.41
CA THR A 549 5.50 10.39 23.51
C THR A 549 4.84 9.90 24.81
N SER A 550 3.54 10.13 24.93
CA SER A 550 2.67 9.59 25.99
C SER A 550 1.35 9.11 25.37
N SER A 551 0.55 8.34 26.11
CA SER A 551 -0.72 7.78 25.60
C SER A 551 -1.71 8.86 25.14
N ASP A 552 -1.71 10.05 25.75
CA ASP A 552 -2.54 11.20 25.35
C ASP A 552 -2.00 11.98 24.12
N LYS A 553 -0.84 11.59 23.58
CA LYS A 553 -0.18 12.19 22.41
C LYS A 553 0.09 11.18 21.29
N LEU A 554 -0.22 9.91 21.51
CA LEU A 554 0.05 8.84 20.56
C LEU A 554 -1.18 8.58 19.67
N ALA A 555 -0.95 8.63 18.36
CA ALA A 555 -1.90 8.18 17.36
C ALA A 555 -1.39 6.92 16.66
N ILE A 556 -2.29 5.98 16.38
CA ILE A 556 -2.01 4.79 15.57
C ILE A 556 -2.77 4.84 14.25
N ALA A 557 -2.11 4.38 13.17
CA ALA A 557 -2.67 4.40 11.84
C ALA A 557 -2.26 3.18 11.02
N GLY A 558 -3.13 2.78 10.10
CA GLY A 558 -2.88 1.70 9.15
C GLY A 558 -4.03 1.53 8.18
N GLY A 559 -3.75 1.03 6.98
CA GLY A 559 -4.75 0.83 5.93
C GLY A 559 -4.88 -0.64 5.54
N SER A 560 -6.06 -1.07 5.07
CA SER A 560 -6.31 -2.45 4.62
C SER A 560 -6.08 -3.45 5.77
N ASN A 561 -5.17 -4.40 5.63
CA ASN A 561 -4.70 -5.22 6.76
C ASN A 561 -4.15 -4.35 7.92
N GLY A 562 -3.52 -3.22 7.63
CA GLY A 562 -3.14 -2.23 8.64
C GLY A 562 -4.35 -1.57 9.33
N GLY A 563 -5.49 -1.48 8.66
CA GLY A 563 -6.76 -1.05 9.26
C GLY A 563 -7.30 -2.09 10.24
N LEU A 564 -7.24 -3.38 9.91
CA LEU A 564 -7.47 -4.49 10.85
C LEU A 564 -6.56 -4.36 12.08
N LEU A 565 -5.26 -4.13 11.85
CA LEU A 565 -4.26 -3.94 12.90
C LEU A 565 -4.68 -2.84 13.88
N VAL A 566 -5.03 -1.66 13.36
CA VAL A 566 -5.46 -0.51 14.18
C VAL A 566 -6.73 -0.86 14.95
N GLY A 567 -7.76 -1.40 14.28
CA GLY A 567 -9.01 -1.78 14.93
C GLY A 567 -8.83 -2.82 16.04
N ALA A 568 -7.98 -3.85 15.80
CA ALA A 568 -7.69 -4.87 16.82
C ALA A 568 -6.93 -4.29 18.02
N CYS A 569 -5.92 -3.44 17.79
CA CYS A 569 -5.17 -2.81 18.87
C CYS A 569 -6.00 -1.80 19.65
N GLU A 570 -6.87 -1.04 18.99
CA GLU A 570 -7.81 -0.10 19.62
C GLU A 570 -8.75 -0.81 20.60
N VAL A 571 -9.34 -1.95 20.21
CA VAL A 571 -10.28 -2.66 21.09
C VAL A 571 -9.57 -3.46 22.17
N GLN A 572 -8.31 -3.90 21.94
CA GLN A 572 -7.53 -4.63 22.94
C GLN A 572 -6.88 -3.70 23.99
N ARG A 573 -6.41 -2.51 23.58
CA ARG A 573 -5.66 -1.58 24.44
C ARG A 573 -6.07 -0.12 24.21
N PRO A 574 -7.36 0.22 24.45
CA PRO A 574 -7.85 1.60 24.28
C PRO A 574 -7.16 2.63 25.19
N ASP A 575 -6.48 2.18 26.23
CA ASP A 575 -5.73 2.99 27.21
C ASP A 575 -4.42 3.58 26.64
N LEU A 576 -3.89 3.01 25.56
CA LEU A 576 -2.57 3.40 25.03
C LEU A 576 -2.63 4.56 24.01
N TYR A 577 -3.79 4.85 23.45
CA TYR A 577 -3.90 5.73 22.29
C TYR A 577 -4.83 6.92 22.54
N ALA A 578 -4.43 8.10 22.06
CA ALA A 578 -5.31 9.26 22.01
C ALA A 578 -6.19 9.23 20.76
N VAL A 579 -5.63 8.77 19.63
CA VAL A 579 -6.29 8.78 18.33
C VAL A 579 -6.04 7.48 17.59
N CYS A 580 -7.10 6.91 16.99
CA CYS A 580 -7.03 5.74 16.11
C CYS A 580 -7.54 6.10 14.71
N LEU A 581 -6.75 5.72 13.69
CA LEU A 581 -6.96 6.10 12.28
C LEU A 581 -7.00 4.83 11.39
N PRO A 582 -8.01 3.95 11.55
CA PRO A 582 -8.14 2.78 10.70
C PRO A 582 -8.68 3.18 9.32
N ALA A 583 -7.97 2.81 8.25
CA ALA A 583 -8.36 3.11 6.88
C ALA A 583 -8.66 1.81 6.10
N VAL A 584 -9.78 1.77 5.38
CA VAL A 584 -10.22 0.67 4.51
C VAL A 584 -9.95 -0.72 5.11
N GLY A 585 -10.23 -0.87 6.40
CA GLY A 585 -9.82 -2.02 7.22
C GLY A 585 -10.72 -3.23 7.11
N VAL A 586 -10.13 -4.45 7.22
CA VAL A 586 -10.88 -5.71 7.32
C VAL A 586 -11.36 -5.87 8.76
N MET A 587 -12.53 -5.32 9.10
CA MET A 587 -13.01 -5.22 10.48
C MET A 587 -13.87 -6.40 10.94
N ASP A 588 -14.59 -7.03 10.01
CA ASP A 588 -15.38 -8.23 10.24
C ASP A 588 -14.61 -9.45 9.74
N MET A 589 -13.88 -10.07 10.64
CA MET A 589 -13.03 -11.21 10.31
C MET A 589 -13.78 -12.52 10.13
N LEU A 590 -15.06 -12.57 10.51
CA LEU A 590 -15.86 -13.78 10.34
C LEU A 590 -16.51 -13.88 8.96
N ARG A 591 -16.58 -12.76 8.22
CA ARG A 591 -17.30 -12.71 6.94
C ARG A 591 -16.49 -12.20 5.75
N TYR A 592 -15.24 -11.76 5.96
CA TYR A 592 -14.43 -11.14 4.90
C TYR A 592 -14.31 -12.03 3.64
N HIS A 593 -14.22 -13.35 3.81
CA HIS A 593 -14.05 -14.32 2.72
C HIS A 593 -15.30 -14.48 1.84
N LYS A 594 -16.43 -13.89 2.24
CA LYS A 594 -17.69 -13.93 1.50
C LYS A 594 -17.81 -12.82 0.44
N PHE A 595 -16.88 -11.86 0.43
CA PHE A 595 -16.92 -10.72 -0.46
C PHE A 595 -15.78 -10.77 -1.49
N THR A 596 -16.07 -10.35 -2.72
CA THR A 596 -15.14 -10.09 -3.82
C THR A 596 -13.97 -11.09 -3.90
N ILE A 597 -12.77 -10.67 -3.48
CA ILE A 597 -11.54 -11.47 -3.46
C ILE A 597 -11.13 -11.90 -2.05
N GLY A 598 -11.95 -11.58 -1.05
CA GLY A 598 -11.62 -11.87 0.36
C GLY A 598 -11.31 -13.35 0.64
N TRP A 599 -11.87 -14.27 -0.13
CA TRP A 599 -11.53 -15.68 -0.07
C TRP A 599 -10.04 -15.96 -0.24
N GLY A 600 -9.34 -15.17 -1.08
CA GLY A 600 -7.89 -15.29 -1.32
C GLY A 600 -7.03 -14.92 -0.11
N TRP A 601 -7.61 -14.31 0.93
CA TRP A 601 -6.90 -13.97 2.17
C TRP A 601 -6.97 -15.06 3.23
N ALA A 602 -7.69 -16.15 2.95
CA ALA A 602 -7.82 -17.25 3.90
C ALA A 602 -6.47 -17.95 4.16
N VAL A 603 -5.53 -17.91 3.23
CA VAL A 603 -4.16 -18.38 3.45
C VAL A 603 -3.44 -17.59 4.54
N GLU A 604 -3.76 -16.29 4.69
CA GLU A 604 -3.17 -15.37 5.68
C GLU A 604 -3.94 -15.39 7.02
N TYR A 605 -5.28 -15.38 6.96
CA TYR A 605 -6.13 -15.21 8.14
C TYR A 605 -6.78 -16.49 8.63
N GLY A 606 -6.97 -17.50 7.78
CA GLY A 606 -7.86 -18.62 8.02
C GLY A 606 -9.30 -18.30 7.66
N SER A 607 -10.22 -19.24 7.91
CA SER A 607 -11.65 -19.10 7.61
C SER A 607 -12.52 -19.39 8.83
N SER A 608 -13.55 -18.58 9.05
CA SER A 608 -14.57 -18.83 10.08
C SER A 608 -15.43 -20.07 9.79
N GLU A 609 -15.30 -20.68 8.62
CA GLU A 609 -15.98 -21.92 8.24
C GLU A 609 -15.20 -23.17 8.71
N ASN A 610 -14.01 -23.00 9.26
CA ASN A 610 -13.23 -24.03 9.94
C ASN A 610 -13.26 -23.78 11.45
N GLU A 611 -13.62 -24.80 12.25
CA GLU A 611 -13.85 -24.66 13.70
C GLU A 611 -12.59 -24.20 14.45
N GLU A 612 -11.43 -24.80 14.16
CA GLU A 612 -10.16 -24.42 14.82
C GLU A 612 -9.74 -23.01 14.45
N GLN A 613 -9.98 -22.58 13.21
CA GLN A 613 -9.65 -21.26 12.72
C GLN A 613 -10.63 -20.19 13.21
N PHE A 614 -11.91 -20.53 13.33
CA PHE A 614 -12.90 -19.64 13.93
C PHE A 614 -12.47 -19.20 15.33
N ASP A 615 -11.97 -20.12 16.15
CA ASP A 615 -11.58 -19.84 17.52
C ASP A 615 -10.53 -18.73 17.66
N TYR A 616 -9.50 -18.73 16.82
CA TYR A 616 -8.50 -17.67 16.91
C TYR A 616 -8.93 -16.39 16.17
N ILE A 617 -9.66 -16.50 15.05
CA ILE A 617 -10.16 -15.34 14.29
C ILE A 617 -11.12 -14.52 15.16
N TYR A 618 -12.06 -15.18 15.85
CA TYR A 618 -13.06 -14.52 16.68
C TYR A 618 -12.43 -13.74 17.84
N LYS A 619 -11.32 -14.25 18.41
CA LYS A 619 -10.60 -13.59 19.52
C LYS A 619 -10.02 -12.23 19.15
N TYR A 620 -9.61 -12.02 17.91
CA TYR A 620 -9.02 -10.75 17.50
C TYR A 620 -9.89 -9.92 16.55
N SER A 621 -11.00 -10.44 16.06
CA SER A 621 -11.87 -9.72 15.13
C SER A 621 -12.32 -8.38 15.72
N PRO A 622 -11.94 -7.21 15.14
CA PRO A 622 -12.23 -5.91 15.76
C PRO A 622 -13.71 -5.69 16.03
N LEU A 623 -14.55 -5.93 15.03
CA LEU A 623 -16.01 -5.72 15.12
C LEU A 623 -16.65 -6.50 16.29
N HIS A 624 -16.20 -7.73 16.51
CA HIS A 624 -16.80 -8.65 17.49
C HIS A 624 -16.24 -8.47 18.91
N ASN A 625 -15.17 -7.68 19.07
CA ASN A 625 -14.54 -7.43 20.37
C ASN A 625 -14.76 -6.00 20.89
N ILE A 626 -15.62 -5.20 20.23
CA ILE A 626 -16.08 -3.91 20.76
C ILE A 626 -17.05 -4.17 21.92
N ARG A 627 -16.76 -3.59 23.08
CA ARG A 627 -17.53 -3.79 24.32
C ARG A 627 -18.24 -2.53 24.74
N GLU A 628 -19.48 -2.65 25.21
CA GLU A 628 -20.21 -1.56 25.84
C GLU A 628 -19.53 -1.10 27.14
N GLY A 629 -19.61 0.19 27.42
CA GLY A 629 -19.08 0.77 28.65
C GLY A 629 -17.58 1.06 28.63
N VAL A 630 -16.89 0.81 27.54
CA VAL A 630 -15.47 1.16 27.33
C VAL A 630 -15.36 2.57 26.78
N LYS A 631 -14.42 3.36 27.29
CA LYS A 631 -14.03 4.65 26.74
C LYS A 631 -12.95 4.42 25.67
N TYR A 632 -13.38 4.42 24.41
CA TYR A 632 -12.47 4.30 23.28
C TYR A 632 -11.79 5.63 22.92
N PRO A 633 -10.60 5.60 22.29
CA PRO A 633 -9.92 6.80 21.77
C PRO A 633 -10.78 7.57 20.75
N ALA A 634 -10.36 8.78 20.42
CA ALA A 634 -10.91 9.47 19.27
C ALA A 634 -10.59 8.70 18.00
N THR A 635 -11.62 8.28 17.25
CA THR A 635 -11.49 7.39 16.10
C THR A 635 -12.03 8.02 14.84
N LEU A 636 -11.20 8.06 13.79
CA LEU A 636 -11.61 8.44 12.44
C LEU A 636 -11.41 7.26 11.51
N VAL A 637 -12.48 6.55 11.21
CA VAL A 637 -12.51 5.50 10.18
C VAL A 637 -12.55 6.15 8.81
N THR A 638 -11.65 5.77 7.90
CA THR A 638 -11.70 6.21 6.51
C THR A 638 -11.99 5.04 5.57
N THR A 639 -12.88 5.24 4.60
CA THR A 639 -13.22 4.24 3.58
C THR A 639 -13.71 4.92 2.30
N ALA A 640 -14.06 4.15 1.29
CA ALA A 640 -14.56 4.63 0.02
C ALA A 640 -15.75 3.78 -0.47
N ASP A 641 -16.68 4.40 -1.21
CA ASP A 641 -17.95 3.79 -1.60
C ASP A 641 -17.84 2.77 -2.75
N HIS A 642 -16.72 2.76 -3.48
CA HIS A 642 -16.42 1.85 -4.60
C HIS A 642 -15.25 0.90 -4.30
N ASP A 643 -14.94 0.68 -3.02
CA ASP A 643 -13.87 -0.25 -2.63
C ASP A 643 -14.33 -1.69 -2.84
N ASP A 644 -13.88 -2.31 -3.94
CA ASP A 644 -14.16 -3.68 -4.31
C ASP A 644 -13.03 -4.67 -3.95
N ARG A 645 -12.05 -4.19 -3.18
CA ARG A 645 -11.02 -5.01 -2.54
C ARG A 645 -11.40 -5.34 -1.11
N VAL A 646 -11.53 -4.33 -0.25
CA VAL A 646 -12.07 -4.45 1.11
C VAL A 646 -13.40 -3.71 1.15
N VAL A 647 -14.49 -4.45 0.99
CA VAL A 647 -15.83 -3.85 0.88
C VAL A 647 -16.13 -2.87 2.01
N PRO A 648 -16.77 -1.71 1.72
CA PRO A 648 -17.00 -0.64 2.71
C PRO A 648 -17.82 -1.11 3.93
N ALA A 649 -18.57 -2.18 3.78
CA ALA A 649 -19.37 -2.80 4.84
C ALA A 649 -18.56 -3.07 6.12
N HIS A 650 -17.29 -3.48 5.99
CA HIS A 650 -16.39 -3.64 7.13
C HIS A 650 -16.30 -2.38 7.99
N SER A 651 -16.00 -1.26 7.33
CA SER A 651 -15.90 0.06 7.97
C SER A 651 -17.24 0.57 8.47
N PHE A 652 -18.32 0.33 7.74
CA PHE A 652 -19.67 0.75 8.13
C PHE A 652 -20.15 0.04 9.41
N LYS A 653 -20.00 -1.28 9.47
CA LYS A 653 -20.37 -2.10 10.63
C LYS A 653 -19.50 -1.74 11.84
N PHE A 654 -18.19 -1.61 11.66
CA PHE A 654 -17.26 -1.24 12.72
C PHE A 654 -17.61 0.13 13.32
N ALA A 655 -17.76 1.16 12.48
CA ALA A 655 -18.13 2.51 12.96
C ALA A 655 -19.49 2.53 13.67
N ALA A 656 -20.48 1.80 13.17
CA ALA A 656 -21.80 1.70 13.80
C ALA A 656 -21.72 1.06 15.20
N GLN A 657 -20.98 -0.04 15.34
CA GLN A 657 -20.79 -0.71 16.62
C GLN A 657 -19.98 0.13 17.60
N MET A 658 -18.91 0.78 17.13
CA MET A 658 -18.10 1.70 17.95
C MET A 658 -18.93 2.87 18.47
N GLN A 659 -19.75 3.52 17.61
CA GLN A 659 -20.64 4.61 18.00
C GLN A 659 -21.70 4.17 19.02
N HIS A 660 -22.15 2.91 18.95
CA HIS A 660 -23.11 2.35 19.89
C HIS A 660 -22.49 2.08 21.27
N CYS A 661 -21.25 1.59 21.31
CA CYS A 661 -20.58 1.13 22.52
C CYS A 661 -19.73 2.19 23.23
N GLN A 662 -19.41 3.30 22.57
CA GLN A 662 -18.56 4.37 23.12
C GLN A 662 -19.16 4.95 24.40
N ALA A 663 -18.46 4.80 25.53
CA ALA A 663 -18.88 5.34 26.82
C ALA A 663 -18.20 6.67 27.19
N GLY A 664 -17.22 7.13 26.38
CA GLY A 664 -16.50 8.39 26.57
C GLY A 664 -17.04 9.50 25.67
N ASP A 665 -16.44 10.69 25.80
CA ASP A 665 -16.80 11.87 25.00
C ASP A 665 -15.95 11.97 23.70
N ALA A 666 -14.98 11.05 23.50
CA ALA A 666 -14.12 11.04 22.33
C ALA A 666 -14.94 10.70 21.06
N PRO A 667 -14.77 11.46 19.96
CA PRO A 667 -15.57 11.26 18.75
C PRO A 667 -15.20 9.96 18.04
N VAL A 668 -16.22 9.25 17.55
CA VAL A 668 -16.09 8.13 16.62
C VAL A 668 -16.75 8.51 15.30
N LEU A 669 -15.93 8.88 14.34
CA LEU A 669 -16.38 9.41 13.06
C LEU A 669 -15.98 8.44 11.92
N ILE A 670 -16.74 8.52 10.83
CA ILE A 670 -16.41 7.81 9.60
C ILE A 670 -16.43 8.78 8.42
N ARG A 671 -15.32 8.83 7.67
CA ARG A 671 -15.17 9.60 6.43
C ARG A 671 -15.26 8.65 5.26
N ILE A 672 -16.27 8.80 4.45
CA ILE A 672 -16.54 7.93 3.30
C ILE A 672 -16.31 8.77 2.04
N GLU A 673 -15.26 8.44 1.28
CA GLU A 673 -14.97 9.10 0.01
C GLU A 673 -15.88 8.58 -1.08
N SER A 674 -16.51 9.48 -1.85
CA SER A 674 -17.38 9.12 -2.97
C SER A 674 -16.56 8.96 -4.26
N ASN A 675 -16.98 8.05 -5.14
CA ASN A 675 -16.29 7.73 -6.39
C ASN A 675 -14.80 7.44 -6.15
N ALA A 676 -14.51 6.56 -5.19
CA ALA A 676 -13.16 6.14 -4.87
C ALA A 676 -13.15 4.67 -4.43
N GLY A 677 -12.06 3.96 -4.72
CA GLY A 677 -11.83 2.59 -4.33
C GLY A 677 -10.80 2.45 -3.21
N HIS A 678 -10.08 1.33 -3.19
CA HIS A 678 -9.11 0.97 -2.13
C HIS A 678 -7.90 1.91 -1.99
N GLY A 679 -7.72 2.84 -2.93
CA GLY A 679 -6.65 3.85 -2.89
C GLY A 679 -5.81 3.93 -4.17
N ALA A 680 -5.78 2.89 -5.01
CA ALA A 680 -5.14 2.94 -6.31
C ALA A 680 -5.84 3.98 -7.21
N GLY A 681 -5.05 4.76 -7.97
CA GLY A 681 -5.60 5.75 -8.90
C GLY A 681 -6.31 6.95 -8.25
N LYS A 682 -6.29 7.09 -6.91
CA LYS A 682 -6.93 8.22 -6.21
C LYS A 682 -6.31 9.55 -6.67
N PRO A 683 -7.12 10.53 -7.13
CA PRO A 683 -6.65 11.85 -7.56
C PRO A 683 -5.84 12.58 -6.47
N THR A 684 -4.81 13.33 -6.87
CA THR A 684 -3.98 14.12 -5.94
C THR A 684 -4.81 15.06 -5.07
N SER A 685 -5.82 15.71 -5.64
CA SER A 685 -6.73 16.61 -4.90
C SER A 685 -7.51 15.89 -3.80
N LYS A 686 -7.99 14.66 -4.06
CA LYS A 686 -8.68 13.82 -3.06
C LYS A 686 -7.72 13.33 -1.99
N ARG A 687 -6.48 12.96 -2.33
CA ARG A 687 -5.44 12.59 -1.36
C ARG A 687 -5.14 13.73 -0.41
N ILE A 688 -4.89 14.93 -0.92
CA ILE A 688 -4.63 16.13 -0.11
C ILE A 688 -5.81 16.44 0.82
N ALA A 689 -7.05 16.32 0.33
CA ALA A 689 -8.23 16.56 1.14
C ALA A 689 -8.38 15.53 2.28
N GLU A 690 -8.17 14.24 1.99
CA GLU A 690 -8.24 13.17 2.99
C GLU A 690 -7.15 13.30 4.06
N GLU A 691 -5.91 13.57 3.64
CA GLU A 691 -4.80 13.80 4.57
C GLU A 691 -5.02 15.05 5.42
N ALA A 692 -5.57 16.13 4.84
CA ALA A 692 -5.92 17.33 5.59
C ALA A 692 -6.98 17.05 6.66
N ASP A 693 -7.98 16.25 6.34
CA ASP A 693 -9.03 15.83 7.28
C ASP A 693 -8.44 14.96 8.40
N THR A 694 -7.63 13.98 8.04
CA THR A 694 -7.00 13.03 8.95
C THR A 694 -6.07 13.74 9.95
N TYR A 695 -5.16 14.58 9.45
CA TYR A 695 -4.23 15.29 10.33
C TYR A 695 -4.91 16.41 11.14
N SER A 696 -5.96 17.02 10.61
CA SER A 696 -6.76 17.99 11.39
C SER A 696 -7.44 17.30 12.57
N PHE A 697 -8.07 16.15 12.32
CA PHE A 697 -8.66 15.32 13.36
C PHE A 697 -7.62 14.88 14.41
N LEU A 698 -6.45 14.45 13.95
CA LEU A 698 -5.35 14.06 14.82
C LEU A 698 -4.92 15.21 15.73
N PHE A 699 -4.51 16.35 15.18
CA PHE A 699 -4.03 17.49 15.98
C PHE A 699 -5.09 17.99 16.97
N GLN A 700 -6.36 18.03 16.56
CA GLN A 700 -7.47 18.44 17.43
C GLN A 700 -7.61 17.51 18.64
N ASN A 701 -7.54 16.19 18.42
CA ASN A 701 -7.85 15.20 19.47
C ASN A 701 -6.65 14.84 20.35
N ILE A 702 -5.40 15.10 19.91
CA ILE A 702 -4.21 15.04 20.78
C ILE A 702 -3.97 16.34 21.55
N GLY A 703 -4.80 17.37 21.32
CA GLY A 703 -4.70 18.65 22.01
C GLY A 703 -3.45 19.47 21.64
N VAL A 704 -2.97 19.38 20.40
CA VAL A 704 -1.81 20.13 19.90
C VAL A 704 -2.26 21.05 18.77
N PRO A 705 -2.13 22.39 18.93
CA PRO A 705 -2.52 23.33 17.88
C PRO A 705 -1.51 23.29 16.73
N TYR A 706 -2.03 23.33 15.50
CA TYR A 706 -1.21 23.49 14.30
C TYR A 706 -0.63 24.92 14.27
N LYS A 707 0.68 25.06 14.00
CA LYS A 707 1.39 26.31 13.85
C LYS A 707 1.68 26.57 12.39
N GLU A 708 1.21 27.71 11.86
CA GLU A 708 1.53 28.08 10.49
C GLU A 708 3.05 28.19 10.29
N VAL A 709 3.55 27.49 9.27
CA VAL A 709 4.97 27.54 8.90
C VAL A 709 5.21 28.90 8.24
N LYS A 710 6.08 29.72 8.82
CA LYS A 710 6.48 30.96 8.19
C LYS A 710 7.20 30.67 6.89
N LYS A 711 6.68 31.19 5.77
CA LYS A 711 7.38 31.09 4.47
C LYS A 711 8.76 31.71 4.61
N GLN A 712 9.80 30.93 4.41
CA GLN A 712 11.13 31.49 4.21
C GLN A 712 11.09 32.31 2.90
N LYS A 713 11.37 33.61 3.02
CA LYS A 713 11.41 34.57 1.87
C LYS A 713 12.64 34.29 1.01
#